data_dae74afd43394b0d9e1dc15609116410
#
_entry.id   dae74afd43394b0d9e1dc15609116410
#
_cell.length_a   1.000
_cell.length_b   1.000
_cell.length_c   1.000
_cell.angle_alpha   90.00
_cell.angle_beta   90.00
_cell.angle_gamma   90.00
#
_symmetry.space_group_name_H-M   'P 1'
#
loop_
_entity.id
_entity.type
_entity.pdbx_description
1 polymer ?
#
loop_
_entity_poly.entity_id
_entity_poly.type
_entity_poly.pdbx_seq_one_letter_code
_entity_poly.pdbx_strand_id
1 'polypeptide(L)'
;MYSMKNYQLLAFLLFSSQILGQPFIGQREITNYEKKKYNAGTQNWQIQQDKQGRMYFANNEGVLSFDGNYWELYPLPNKTIVWSIEMANNKLFVGGQDEIGYLSPNDGGQLVFHSLKSLLDESDQKFADIWNIVHVGEDIFFRSISRLFKLNKGKMKVYQPSSTWFFLGKFQNKVIAHDETRGIMMYKNGNWEVFIKKQDLPENFYITSISDYTQGSSIITTSKNGLFQLTEEGIKPLTIKGVNNNQHFTSVVKIDEFNYILGTYNNGLYLFNEKNEVIESFSKQEGLQNNNLRSLYVDKSKNIWMGLNNGISFIPFNNAIKDINPVNFGDGSGYSMAVHKNHMYFASSNGTFELPFENKKDLSYLKNDLTNISEGQTWKLGILNNQLYAGKEDGLYQIENKNAKVVDKKSGYWIFETLSNKQNIVVTGSYEQVRLFDHNEGQLKDIGNIKSFAGSARFLATDADQNIWISHPYRGVYKINLKDSSTKLYTSDQGLPSTLNNHVYKIKNKVLIATERGIFEYNEVNDRFEMSSYYKKIYGDKSVRYLKEDVLGNIWFVQDKNLGVIDLSGPKPSIVYIPELNGNILSGFENVYSYDKYNTFIGGQKGFYQINFEKYKENINPLKIFIRNVKIKGDVDSVLFGGYHGDINEEQSLSNIGNAKVAYQLNSFHFEYVSPFFEQQTNLEYSYRLKGFDKTWSDWNKKTEKDYTNLSTGYYVFEVKARNNLNNESPVTSYIFQVLPPWYFNIWSITFYGILLFILIYLLYKLQAKKYSKRYQEQQKELELKHQIELEKTDKELIQLKNEKLETEIEFKNSELASSAMNLVQKKEFILKIKETLQHLNKSEKESMDSQDLKKLLRSLSEEEKLNDEWEQFSIHFNNVHGDFLIKLSEKYPILKAHELKLSAYLRMNLTSKEIAQLMSISVRGVEISRYRLRKKLNIPTETNLFQFLFEI
;
A
#
# COMPACT_ATOMS: atom_id res chain seq x y z
N MET A 1 -12.36 54.66 37.82
CA MET A 1 -13.00 54.45 36.52
C MET A 1 -12.11 53.74 35.47
N TYR A 2 -10.82 53.59 35.71
CA TYR A 2 -9.90 52.86 34.82
C TYR A 2 -9.79 51.34 35.08
N SER A 3 -10.26 50.83 36.23
CA SER A 3 -10.14 49.42 36.59
C SER A 3 -11.26 48.51 36.03
N MET A 4 -12.44 49.03 35.84
CA MET A 4 -13.59 48.26 35.31
C MET A 4 -13.55 48.03 33.80
N LYS A 5 -12.89 48.86 33.00
CA LYS A 5 -12.75 48.66 31.54
C LYS A 5 -11.79 47.49 31.23
N ASN A 6 -10.79 47.27 32.04
CA ASN A 6 -9.84 46.19 31.81
C ASN A 6 -10.42 44.80 32.15
N TYR A 7 -11.33 44.69 33.12
CA TYR A 7 -12.03 43.43 33.41
C TYR A 7 -13.09 43.08 32.34
N GLN A 8 -13.71 44.06 31.75
CA GLN A 8 -14.62 43.80 30.61
C GLN A 8 -13.88 43.40 29.36
N LEU A 9 -12.68 43.95 29.10
CA LEU A 9 -11.84 43.55 27.99
C LEU A 9 -11.25 42.13 28.22
N LEU A 10 -10.88 41.79 29.45
CA LEU A 10 -10.40 40.44 29.80
C LEU A 10 -11.55 39.40 29.78
N ALA A 11 -12.76 39.79 30.19
CA ALA A 11 -13.94 38.92 30.07
C ALA A 11 -14.36 38.75 28.63
N PHE A 12 -14.21 39.78 27.78
CA PHE A 12 -14.47 39.66 26.33
C PHE A 12 -13.42 38.83 25.59
N LEU A 13 -12.14 38.86 26.05
CA LEU A 13 -11.08 38.02 25.55
C LEU A 13 -11.22 36.53 26.01
N LEU A 14 -11.81 36.30 27.20
CA LEU A 14 -12.11 34.98 27.70
C LEU A 14 -13.39 34.37 27.03
N PHE A 15 -14.29 35.18 26.53
CA PHE A 15 -15.48 34.72 25.82
C PHE A 15 -15.26 34.54 24.29
N SER A 16 -14.17 35.03 23.73
CA SER A 16 -13.86 34.88 22.29
C SER A 16 -13.06 33.65 21.90
N SER A 17 -12.69 32.81 22.85
CA SER A 17 -12.08 31.52 22.59
C SER A 17 -13.03 30.35 22.92
N GLN A 18 -14.24 30.39 22.42
CA GLN A 18 -14.91 29.13 22.07
C GLN A 18 -14.15 28.58 20.86
N ILE A 19 -13.06 27.91 21.14
CA ILE A 19 -12.49 26.91 20.24
C ILE A 19 -13.65 25.97 19.97
N LEU A 20 -14.24 26.07 18.80
CA LEU A 20 -15.17 25.07 18.27
C LEU A 20 -14.36 23.80 18.09
N GLY A 21 -14.10 23.09 19.18
CA GLY A 21 -13.52 21.76 19.15
C GLY A 21 -14.46 20.85 18.33
N GLN A 22 -13.92 19.81 17.79
CA GLN A 22 -14.68 18.77 17.09
C GLN A 22 -15.89 18.38 17.95
N PRO A 23 -17.14 18.48 17.45
CA PRO A 23 -18.33 18.22 18.25
C PRO A 23 -18.45 16.74 18.67
N PHE A 24 -17.79 15.83 17.96
CA PHE A 24 -17.81 14.39 18.19
C PHE A 24 -16.41 13.83 18.44
N ILE A 25 -16.32 12.69 19.11
CA ILE A 25 -15.04 12.05 19.45
C ILE A 25 -14.36 11.42 18.26
N GLY A 26 -15.12 10.93 17.27
CA GLY A 26 -14.59 10.28 16.08
C GLY A 26 -14.26 11.29 14.97
N GLN A 27 -13.10 11.13 14.39
CA GLN A 27 -12.63 11.93 13.24
C GLN A 27 -12.43 11.05 12.03
N ARG A 28 -12.74 11.59 10.85
CA ARG A 28 -12.37 10.96 9.58
C ARG A 28 -10.92 11.21 9.28
N GLU A 29 -10.26 10.22 8.73
CA GLU A 29 -8.89 10.37 8.21
C GLU A 29 -8.84 11.42 7.11
N ILE A 30 -7.82 12.27 7.14
CA ILE A 30 -7.57 13.29 6.12
C ILE A 30 -6.25 12.97 5.44
N THR A 31 -6.31 12.75 4.14
CA THR A 31 -5.11 12.60 3.33
C THR A 31 -4.73 13.95 2.72
N ASN A 32 -3.52 14.41 2.99
CA ASN A 32 -2.99 15.65 2.47
C ASN A 32 -1.98 15.39 1.34
N TYR A 33 -2.20 16.03 0.20
CA TYR A 33 -1.29 16.05 -0.93
C TYR A 33 -0.57 17.38 -1.00
N GLU A 34 0.68 17.39 -0.56
CA GLU A 34 1.54 18.57 -0.62
C GLU A 34 2.03 18.84 -2.04
N LYS A 35 2.39 20.08 -2.34
CA LYS A 35 2.97 20.51 -3.64
C LYS A 35 4.09 19.58 -4.12
N LYS A 36 4.97 19.15 -3.23
CA LYS A 36 6.09 18.22 -3.55
C LYS A 36 5.62 16.90 -4.14
N LYS A 37 4.41 16.43 -3.77
CA LYS A 37 3.88 15.14 -4.22
C LYS A 37 3.31 15.21 -5.63
N TYR A 38 2.69 16.32 -6.01
CA TYR A 38 2.08 16.48 -7.33
C TYR A 38 2.85 17.39 -8.27
N ASN A 39 3.91 18.04 -7.81
CA ASN A 39 4.87 18.84 -8.58
C ASN A 39 4.22 19.88 -9.54
N ALA A 40 3.26 20.64 -9.02
CA ALA A 40 2.55 21.72 -9.74
C ALA A 40 2.30 22.91 -8.81
N GLY A 41 1.55 23.92 -9.23
CA GLY A 41 1.23 25.10 -8.43
C GLY A 41 0.50 24.79 -7.13
N THR A 42 0.60 25.66 -6.14
CA THR A 42 0.05 25.42 -4.79
C THR A 42 -1.48 25.52 -4.73
N GLN A 43 -2.10 26.37 -5.54
CA GLN A 43 -3.52 26.67 -5.48
C GLN A 43 -4.31 25.81 -6.47
N ASN A 44 -5.45 25.30 -6.03
CA ASN A 44 -6.34 24.47 -6.84
C ASN A 44 -7.76 25.07 -6.79
N TRP A 45 -8.21 25.61 -7.92
CA TRP A 45 -9.35 26.51 -8.02
C TRP A 45 -10.68 25.83 -8.29
N GLN A 46 -10.64 24.68 -9.00
CA GLN A 46 -11.82 23.86 -9.27
C GLN A 46 -11.41 22.40 -9.43
N ILE A 47 -12.32 21.48 -9.19
CA ILE A 47 -12.08 20.05 -9.21
C ILE A 47 -13.17 19.38 -10.04
N GLN A 48 -12.81 18.40 -10.86
CA GLN A 48 -13.72 17.57 -11.66
C GLN A 48 -13.28 16.11 -11.66
N GLN A 49 -14.18 15.21 -11.99
CA GLN A 49 -13.91 13.77 -12.12
C GLN A 49 -14.48 13.24 -13.44
N ASP A 50 -13.69 12.41 -14.16
CA ASP A 50 -14.18 11.71 -15.35
C ASP A 50 -15.01 10.46 -15.00
N LYS A 51 -15.57 9.77 -16.01
CA LYS A 51 -16.34 8.53 -15.81
C LYS A 51 -15.47 7.36 -15.34
N GLN A 52 -14.19 7.40 -15.63
CA GLN A 52 -13.25 6.36 -15.21
C GLN A 52 -12.84 6.52 -13.74
N GLY A 53 -13.03 7.70 -13.15
CA GLY A 53 -12.70 8.01 -11.77
C GLY A 53 -11.46 8.90 -11.60
N ARG A 54 -10.77 9.29 -12.68
CA ARG A 54 -9.64 10.22 -12.59
C ARG A 54 -10.10 11.59 -12.13
N MET A 55 -9.31 12.23 -11.27
CA MET A 55 -9.54 13.57 -10.76
C MET A 55 -8.77 14.59 -11.57
N TYR A 56 -9.37 15.76 -11.79
CA TYR A 56 -8.77 16.90 -12.47
C TYR A 56 -8.90 18.14 -11.61
N PHE A 57 -7.83 18.93 -11.56
CA PHE A 57 -7.74 20.14 -10.74
C PHE A 57 -7.32 21.32 -11.63
N ALA A 58 -8.08 22.42 -11.56
CA ALA A 58 -7.65 23.68 -12.12
C ALA A 58 -6.55 24.27 -11.24
N ASN A 59 -5.33 24.30 -11.73
CA ASN A 59 -4.13 24.64 -10.96
C ASN A 59 -3.43 25.88 -11.54
N ASN A 60 -2.62 26.53 -10.73
CA ASN A 60 -1.86 27.74 -11.16
C ASN A 60 -0.90 27.47 -12.33
N GLU A 61 -0.51 26.25 -12.60
CA GLU A 61 0.45 25.88 -13.64
C GLU A 61 -0.21 25.12 -14.81
N GLY A 62 -1.51 24.86 -14.75
CA GLY A 62 -2.24 24.12 -15.80
C GLY A 62 -3.39 23.30 -15.24
N VAL A 63 -3.83 22.30 -15.99
CA VAL A 63 -4.74 21.26 -15.50
C VAL A 63 -3.91 20.13 -14.91
N LEU A 64 -4.11 19.84 -13.64
CA LEU A 64 -3.45 18.75 -12.95
C LEU A 64 -4.40 17.55 -12.89
N SER A 65 -3.97 16.36 -13.25
CA SER A 65 -4.74 15.13 -13.12
C SER A 65 -4.17 14.20 -12.06
N PHE A 66 -5.04 13.38 -11.46
CA PHE A 66 -4.68 12.35 -10.52
C PHE A 66 -5.55 11.08 -10.71
N ASP A 67 -4.91 9.95 -10.86
CA ASP A 67 -5.57 8.67 -11.11
C ASP A 67 -5.56 7.71 -9.91
N GLY A 68 -5.03 8.17 -8.77
CA GLY A 68 -4.86 7.41 -7.55
C GLY A 68 -3.39 7.11 -7.23
N ASN A 69 -2.53 7.01 -8.23
CA ASN A 69 -1.10 6.75 -8.02
C ASN A 69 -0.20 7.83 -8.64
N TYR A 70 -0.58 8.31 -9.82
CA TYR A 70 0.24 9.23 -10.62
C TYR A 70 -0.43 10.60 -10.75
N TRP A 71 0.39 11.64 -10.63
CA TRP A 71 0.02 13.01 -10.90
C TRP A 71 0.57 13.42 -12.26
N GLU A 72 -0.21 14.16 -13.05
CA GLU A 72 0.22 14.66 -14.36
C GLU A 72 -0.29 16.06 -14.60
N LEU A 73 0.58 16.96 -15.07
CA LEU A 73 0.28 18.36 -15.34
C LEU A 73 0.17 18.61 -16.84
N TYR A 74 -0.93 19.23 -17.25
CA TYR A 74 -1.20 19.69 -18.62
C TYR A 74 -1.20 21.22 -18.65
N PRO A 75 -0.07 21.85 -18.97
CA PRO A 75 0.00 23.30 -19.03
C PRO A 75 -0.78 23.86 -20.22
N LEU A 76 -1.34 25.06 -20.07
CA LEU A 76 -1.90 25.80 -21.20
C LEU A 76 -0.80 26.26 -22.18
N PRO A 77 -1.12 26.51 -23.46
CA PRO A 77 -0.14 26.99 -24.44
C PRO A 77 0.58 28.26 -24.03
N ASN A 78 -0.12 29.19 -23.36
CA ASN A 78 0.41 30.44 -22.83
C ASN A 78 1.04 30.29 -21.42
N LYS A 79 1.08 29.06 -20.84
CA LYS A 79 1.63 28.75 -19.52
C LYS A 79 1.07 29.58 -18.38
N THR A 80 -0.21 29.97 -18.48
CA THR A 80 -0.90 30.71 -17.45
C THR A 80 -1.74 29.81 -16.54
N ILE A 81 -2.30 30.45 -15.50
CA ILE A 81 -3.16 29.79 -14.51
C ILE A 81 -4.46 29.28 -15.16
N VAL A 82 -4.93 28.14 -14.67
CA VAL A 82 -6.27 27.63 -14.95
C VAL A 82 -7.18 27.96 -13.77
N TRP A 83 -8.25 28.70 -14.03
CA TRP A 83 -9.23 29.12 -13.00
C TRP A 83 -10.42 28.16 -12.91
N SER A 84 -10.86 27.65 -14.05
CA SER A 84 -12.05 26.83 -14.12
C SER A 84 -11.91 25.64 -15.08
N ILE A 85 -12.57 24.55 -14.73
CA ILE A 85 -12.67 23.33 -15.54
C ILE A 85 -14.08 22.76 -15.43
N GLU A 86 -14.60 22.21 -16.52
CA GLU A 86 -15.93 21.60 -16.54
C GLU A 86 -15.96 20.37 -17.46
N MET A 87 -16.44 19.25 -16.93
CA MET A 87 -16.57 18.02 -17.70
C MET A 87 -17.91 18.00 -18.43
N ALA A 88 -17.92 18.19 -19.74
CA ALA A 88 -19.11 18.21 -20.57
C ALA A 88 -18.85 17.59 -21.94
N ASN A 89 -19.85 16.96 -22.55
CA ASN A 89 -19.82 16.42 -23.90
C ASN A 89 -18.54 15.59 -24.19
N ASN A 90 -18.15 14.75 -23.23
CA ASN A 90 -16.96 13.92 -23.25
C ASN A 90 -15.61 14.67 -23.39
N LYS A 91 -15.59 15.98 -23.10
CA LYS A 91 -14.40 16.83 -23.10
C LYS A 91 -14.24 17.50 -21.74
N LEU A 92 -13.01 17.81 -21.37
CA LEU A 92 -12.74 18.65 -20.21
C LEU A 92 -12.52 20.07 -20.70
N PHE A 93 -13.54 20.93 -20.55
CA PHE A 93 -13.42 22.34 -20.87
C PHE A 93 -12.56 23.05 -19.83
N VAL A 94 -11.75 23.99 -20.30
CA VAL A 94 -10.72 24.66 -19.50
C VAL A 94 -10.80 26.16 -19.73
N GLY A 95 -10.82 26.92 -18.65
CA GLY A 95 -10.76 28.38 -18.64
C GLY A 95 -9.51 28.85 -17.89
N GLY A 96 -8.66 29.54 -18.58
CA GLY A 96 -7.44 30.17 -18.04
C GLY A 96 -7.44 31.69 -18.15
N GLN A 97 -6.27 32.24 -18.03
CA GLN A 97 -6.06 33.69 -18.30
C GLN A 97 -5.85 33.90 -19.81
N ASP A 98 -6.72 34.67 -20.41
CA ASP A 98 -6.76 34.89 -21.85
C ASP A 98 -6.74 33.61 -22.70
N GLU A 99 -7.23 32.51 -22.14
CA GLU A 99 -7.32 31.23 -22.83
C GLU A 99 -8.61 30.50 -22.47
N ILE A 100 -9.28 29.98 -23.50
CA ILE A 100 -10.44 29.11 -23.37
C ILE A 100 -10.30 27.94 -24.34
N GLY A 101 -10.62 26.73 -23.88
CA GLY A 101 -10.46 25.57 -24.73
C GLY A 101 -10.97 24.32 -24.05
N TYR A 102 -10.50 23.20 -24.53
CA TYR A 102 -10.77 21.90 -23.93
C TYR A 102 -9.59 20.94 -24.10
N LEU A 103 -9.49 20.00 -23.19
CA LEU A 103 -8.62 18.84 -23.33
C LEU A 103 -9.39 17.70 -23.96
N SER A 104 -8.78 17.04 -24.95
CA SER A 104 -9.24 15.78 -25.51
C SER A 104 -8.05 14.89 -25.91
N PRO A 105 -8.24 13.56 -25.97
CA PRO A 105 -7.18 12.67 -26.40
C PRO A 105 -6.83 12.85 -27.89
N ASN A 106 -5.55 12.73 -28.21
CA ASN A 106 -5.07 12.53 -29.59
C ASN A 106 -5.17 11.03 -29.98
N ASP A 107 -4.77 10.70 -31.21
CA ASP A 107 -4.77 9.32 -31.72
C ASP A 107 -3.93 8.36 -30.87
N GLY A 108 -2.91 8.88 -30.17
CA GLY A 108 -2.09 8.11 -29.21
C GLY A 108 -2.67 8.03 -27.81
N GLY A 109 -3.88 8.55 -27.57
CA GLY A 109 -4.52 8.54 -26.26
C GLY A 109 -3.90 9.50 -25.24
N GLN A 110 -3.11 10.49 -25.67
CA GLN A 110 -2.56 11.53 -24.81
C GLN A 110 -3.48 12.76 -24.86
N LEU A 111 -3.72 13.39 -23.70
CA LEU A 111 -4.51 14.61 -23.64
C LEU A 111 -3.77 15.79 -24.28
N VAL A 112 -4.47 16.46 -25.18
CA VAL A 112 -3.99 17.65 -25.86
C VAL A 112 -4.99 18.79 -25.69
N PHE A 113 -4.49 19.99 -25.47
CA PHE A 113 -5.31 21.18 -25.34
C PHE A 113 -5.68 21.74 -26.73
N HIS A 114 -6.97 22.02 -26.92
CA HIS A 114 -7.53 22.62 -28.11
C HIS A 114 -8.11 23.98 -27.75
N SER A 115 -7.49 25.08 -28.26
CA SER A 115 -7.97 26.45 -28.04
C SER A 115 -9.25 26.71 -28.82
N LEU A 116 -10.20 27.38 -28.21
CA LEU A 116 -11.45 27.87 -28.81
C LEU A 116 -11.38 29.34 -29.19
N LYS A 117 -10.25 30.01 -28.96
CA LYS A 117 -10.08 31.44 -29.25
C LYS A 117 -10.29 31.79 -30.74
N SER A 118 -9.96 30.87 -31.63
CA SER A 118 -10.19 31.02 -33.07
C SER A 118 -11.67 31.15 -33.49
N LEU A 119 -12.59 30.78 -32.58
CA LEU A 119 -14.03 30.95 -32.77
C LEU A 119 -14.52 32.36 -32.37
N LEU A 120 -13.65 33.22 -31.83
CA LEU A 120 -13.93 34.57 -31.37
C LEU A 120 -13.41 35.62 -32.35
N ASP A 121 -14.16 36.72 -32.53
CA ASP A 121 -13.68 37.89 -33.20
C ASP A 121 -12.46 38.50 -32.49
N GLU A 122 -11.55 39.16 -33.19
CA GLU A 122 -10.32 39.71 -32.60
C GLU A 122 -10.56 40.59 -31.38
N SER A 123 -11.64 41.42 -31.43
CA SER A 123 -12.06 42.29 -30.31
C SER A 123 -12.45 41.53 -29.03
N ASP A 124 -12.84 40.25 -29.17
CA ASP A 124 -13.30 39.40 -28.08
C ASP A 124 -12.27 38.39 -27.58
N GLN A 125 -11.07 38.34 -28.19
CA GLN A 125 -10.00 37.42 -27.82
C GLN A 125 -9.22 37.86 -26.58
N LYS A 126 -9.34 39.09 -26.10
CA LYS A 126 -8.76 39.60 -24.87
C LYS A 126 -9.85 39.72 -23.80
N PHE A 127 -9.94 38.78 -22.92
CA PHE A 127 -11.03 38.67 -21.95
C PHE A 127 -10.57 38.46 -20.51
N ALA A 128 -9.24 38.40 -20.27
CA ALA A 128 -8.59 38.07 -19.00
C ALA A 128 -9.06 36.70 -18.46
N ASP A 129 -9.37 36.60 -17.19
CA ASP A 129 -9.59 35.32 -16.49
C ASP A 129 -10.98 34.71 -16.78
N ILE A 130 -11.02 33.41 -17.03
CA ILE A 130 -12.28 32.66 -17.15
C ILE A 130 -12.56 31.96 -15.81
N TRP A 131 -13.37 32.61 -15.01
CA TRP A 131 -13.65 32.21 -13.62
C TRP A 131 -14.61 31.05 -13.44
N ASN A 132 -15.57 30.89 -14.35
CA ASN A 132 -16.56 29.82 -14.28
C ASN A 132 -16.81 29.22 -15.67
N ILE A 133 -17.05 27.94 -15.69
CA ILE A 133 -17.58 27.20 -16.82
C ILE A 133 -18.80 26.43 -16.33
N VAL A 134 -19.91 26.48 -17.09
CA VAL A 134 -21.16 25.80 -16.76
C VAL A 134 -21.72 25.18 -18.02
N HIS A 135 -22.19 23.95 -17.95
CA HIS A 135 -22.87 23.30 -19.06
C HIS A 135 -24.33 22.95 -18.73
N VAL A 136 -25.22 23.10 -19.71
CA VAL A 136 -26.60 22.64 -19.66
C VAL A 136 -26.96 22.07 -21.04
N GLY A 137 -27.22 20.74 -21.09
CA GLY A 137 -27.40 20.05 -22.35
C GLY A 137 -26.18 20.11 -23.23
N GLU A 138 -26.32 20.63 -24.46
CA GLU A 138 -25.18 20.80 -25.37
C GLU A 138 -24.51 22.17 -25.25
N ASP A 139 -25.12 23.11 -24.48
CA ASP A 139 -24.64 24.47 -24.31
C ASP A 139 -23.57 24.56 -23.24
N ILE A 140 -22.43 25.18 -23.57
CA ILE A 140 -21.33 25.42 -22.63
C ILE A 140 -21.12 26.92 -22.49
N PHE A 141 -21.18 27.40 -21.27
CA PHE A 141 -21.02 28.82 -20.95
C PHE A 141 -19.70 29.06 -20.21
N PHE A 142 -18.99 30.09 -20.60
CA PHE A 142 -17.76 30.55 -19.95
C PHE A 142 -17.95 32.00 -19.47
N ARG A 143 -17.46 32.33 -18.30
CA ARG A 143 -17.55 33.64 -17.71
C ARG A 143 -16.19 34.28 -17.47
N SER A 144 -15.93 35.38 -18.12
CA SER A 144 -14.98 36.39 -17.67
C SER A 144 -15.72 37.54 -16.96
N ILE A 145 -14.99 38.46 -16.38
CA ILE A 145 -15.58 39.67 -15.77
C ILE A 145 -16.32 40.52 -16.81
N SER A 146 -15.76 40.61 -18.02
CA SER A 146 -16.24 41.50 -19.08
C SER A 146 -17.14 40.80 -20.11
N ARG A 147 -17.21 39.47 -20.15
CA ARG A 147 -17.94 38.72 -21.18
C ARG A 147 -18.49 37.42 -20.67
N LEU A 148 -19.64 37.01 -21.22
CA LEU A 148 -20.10 35.61 -21.18
C LEU A 148 -20.02 35.04 -22.60
N PHE A 149 -19.43 33.89 -22.72
CA PHE A 149 -19.32 33.13 -23.95
C PHE A 149 -20.25 31.91 -23.89
N LYS A 150 -20.97 31.66 -24.97
CA LYS A 150 -21.77 30.43 -25.14
C LYS A 150 -21.28 29.66 -26.35
N LEU A 151 -20.78 28.47 -26.11
CA LEU A 151 -20.43 27.48 -27.15
C LEU A 151 -21.62 26.57 -27.38
N ASN A 152 -22.05 26.43 -28.62
CA ASN A 152 -23.04 25.46 -29.06
C ASN A 152 -22.69 24.94 -30.45
N LYS A 153 -22.57 23.63 -30.63
CA LYS A 153 -22.27 22.95 -31.93
C LYS A 153 -21.14 23.64 -32.71
N GLY A 154 -20.06 24.02 -32.04
CA GLY A 154 -18.87 24.59 -32.65
C GLY A 154 -19.00 26.12 -32.98
N LYS A 155 -20.08 26.77 -32.61
CA LYS A 155 -20.28 28.21 -32.74
C LYS A 155 -20.19 28.90 -31.39
N MET A 156 -19.48 30.03 -31.33
CA MET A 156 -19.34 30.86 -30.13
C MET A 156 -20.23 32.10 -30.24
N LYS A 157 -21.02 32.34 -29.20
CA LYS A 157 -21.79 33.60 -29.07
C LYS A 157 -21.32 34.35 -27.83
N VAL A 158 -21.09 35.65 -27.98
CA VAL A 158 -20.60 36.53 -26.91
C VAL A 158 -21.74 37.39 -26.39
N TYR A 159 -21.84 37.51 -25.07
CA TYR A 159 -22.79 38.40 -24.39
C TYR A 159 -22.03 39.41 -23.54
N GLN A 160 -22.30 40.69 -23.73
CA GLN A 160 -21.71 41.77 -22.97
C GLN A 160 -22.51 42.00 -21.68
N PRO A 161 -21.89 42.33 -20.54
CA PRO A 161 -22.59 42.74 -19.33
C PRO A 161 -23.14 44.18 -19.48
N SER A 162 -24.03 44.56 -18.57
CA SER A 162 -24.37 45.96 -18.38
C SER A 162 -23.23 46.75 -17.72
N SER A 163 -22.47 46.04 -16.84
CA SER A 163 -21.25 46.53 -16.20
C SER A 163 -20.25 45.41 -16.04
N THR A 164 -20.48 44.46 -15.11
CA THR A 164 -19.59 43.38 -14.75
C THR A 164 -20.36 42.09 -14.50
N TRP A 165 -19.85 40.98 -14.99
CA TRP A 165 -20.36 39.66 -14.64
C TRP A 165 -19.59 39.09 -13.40
N PHE A 166 -20.28 38.95 -12.25
CA PHE A 166 -19.65 38.48 -11.02
C PHE A 166 -19.68 36.97 -10.84
N PHE A 167 -20.70 36.28 -11.35
CA PHE A 167 -20.90 34.86 -11.15
C PHE A 167 -21.62 34.24 -12.35
N LEU A 168 -21.33 32.94 -12.57
CA LEU A 168 -22.05 32.06 -13.48
C LEU A 168 -22.23 30.71 -12.80
N GLY A 169 -23.46 30.20 -12.77
CA GLY A 169 -23.78 28.94 -12.13
C GLY A 169 -25.04 28.28 -12.71
N LYS A 170 -25.47 27.22 -12.06
CA LYS A 170 -26.62 26.41 -12.46
C LYS A 170 -27.64 26.39 -11.33
N PHE A 171 -28.87 26.75 -11.64
CA PHE A 171 -30.00 26.58 -10.75
C PHE A 171 -31.01 25.66 -11.42
N GLN A 172 -31.22 24.49 -10.82
CA GLN A 172 -31.97 23.39 -11.43
C GLN A 172 -31.45 23.08 -12.84
N ASN A 173 -31.95 22.94 -13.87
CA ASN A 173 -31.38 22.80 -15.22
C ASN A 173 -31.27 24.09 -16.03
N LYS A 174 -31.22 25.25 -15.36
CA LYS A 174 -31.13 26.59 -16.01
C LYS A 174 -29.80 27.24 -15.64
N VAL A 175 -29.22 27.96 -16.58
CA VAL A 175 -28.00 28.76 -16.33
C VAL A 175 -28.40 30.10 -15.73
N ILE A 176 -27.74 30.47 -14.64
CA ILE A 176 -27.87 31.80 -14.03
C ILE A 176 -26.53 32.52 -14.03
N ALA A 177 -26.58 33.82 -14.14
CA ALA A 177 -25.41 34.70 -14.05
C ALA A 177 -25.73 35.92 -13.17
N HIS A 178 -24.74 36.45 -12.46
CA HIS A 178 -24.89 37.64 -11.66
C HIS A 178 -24.29 38.84 -12.41
N ASP A 179 -25.15 39.74 -12.88
CA ASP A 179 -24.77 41.04 -13.44
C ASP A 179 -24.80 42.07 -12.31
N GLU A 180 -23.74 42.87 -12.19
CA GLU A 180 -23.54 43.82 -11.10
C GLU A 180 -24.71 44.83 -10.94
N THR A 181 -25.27 45.33 -12.06
CA THR A 181 -26.29 46.37 -12.07
C THR A 181 -27.70 45.81 -12.15
N ARG A 182 -27.93 44.69 -12.86
CA ARG A 182 -29.26 44.13 -13.07
C ARG A 182 -29.65 43.09 -12.00
N GLY A 183 -28.66 42.44 -11.33
CA GLY A 183 -28.88 41.39 -10.35
C GLY A 183 -28.67 39.99 -10.92
N ILE A 184 -29.42 38.99 -10.45
CA ILE A 184 -29.28 37.63 -10.94
C ILE A 184 -30.12 37.46 -12.20
N MET A 185 -29.45 37.08 -13.28
CA MET A 185 -30.01 36.86 -14.61
C MET A 185 -30.18 35.35 -14.83
N MET A 186 -31.19 34.94 -15.57
CA MET A 186 -31.44 33.57 -16.00
C MET A 186 -31.42 33.49 -17.51
N TYR A 187 -30.74 32.48 -18.06
CA TYR A 187 -30.71 32.25 -19.49
C TYR A 187 -31.96 31.53 -19.96
N LYS A 188 -32.76 32.16 -20.81
CA LYS A 188 -34.01 31.62 -21.39
C LYS A 188 -34.11 32.01 -22.87
N ASN A 189 -34.47 31.04 -23.72
CA ASN A 189 -34.79 31.28 -25.14
C ASN A 189 -33.73 32.08 -25.90
N GLY A 190 -32.42 31.90 -25.58
CA GLY A 190 -31.32 32.55 -26.28
C GLY A 190 -30.90 33.91 -25.68
N ASN A 191 -31.56 34.40 -24.64
CA ASN A 191 -31.33 35.70 -24.01
C ASN A 191 -31.21 35.61 -22.48
N TRP A 192 -30.58 36.62 -21.88
CA TRP A 192 -30.48 36.83 -20.45
C TRP A 192 -31.65 37.68 -19.92
N GLU A 193 -32.51 37.12 -19.10
CA GLU A 193 -33.63 37.74 -18.45
C GLU A 193 -33.37 37.98 -16.96
N VAL A 194 -33.86 39.05 -16.39
CA VAL A 194 -33.73 39.33 -14.96
C VAL A 194 -34.55 38.30 -14.18
N PHE A 195 -33.91 37.54 -13.34
CA PHE A 195 -34.54 36.56 -12.44
C PHE A 195 -34.74 37.13 -11.04
N ILE A 196 -33.71 37.78 -10.47
CA ILE A 196 -33.82 38.52 -9.20
C ILE A 196 -33.20 39.90 -9.43
N LYS A 197 -33.98 40.97 -9.18
CA LYS A 197 -33.52 42.34 -9.38
C LYS A 197 -32.42 42.70 -8.39
N LYS A 198 -31.52 43.60 -8.78
CA LYS A 198 -30.44 44.12 -7.93
C LYS A 198 -30.93 44.69 -6.60
N GLN A 199 -32.03 45.41 -6.61
CA GLN A 199 -32.64 46.01 -5.42
C GLN A 199 -33.16 44.99 -4.40
N ASP A 200 -33.42 43.75 -4.82
CA ASP A 200 -33.90 42.64 -3.99
C ASP A 200 -32.74 41.82 -3.40
N LEU A 201 -31.49 42.18 -3.76
CA LEU A 201 -30.27 41.55 -3.26
C LEU A 201 -29.65 42.42 -2.15
N PRO A 202 -28.98 41.81 -1.14
CA PRO A 202 -28.21 42.56 -0.16
C PRO A 202 -27.14 43.43 -0.81
N GLU A 203 -26.70 44.45 -0.10
CA GLU A 203 -25.58 45.31 -0.53
C GLU A 203 -24.30 44.49 -0.60
N ASN A 204 -23.45 44.70 -1.64
CA ASN A 204 -22.22 43.94 -1.85
C ASN A 204 -22.42 42.42 -1.95
N PHE A 205 -23.50 41.99 -2.57
CA PHE A 205 -23.84 40.54 -2.73
C PHE A 205 -22.94 39.92 -3.81
N TYR A 206 -21.97 39.11 -3.39
CA TYR A 206 -21.05 38.41 -4.28
C TYR A 206 -21.20 36.90 -4.08
N ILE A 207 -21.83 36.23 -5.05
CA ILE A 207 -22.00 34.77 -5.06
C ILE A 207 -20.64 34.12 -5.26
N THR A 208 -20.34 33.11 -4.45
CA THR A 208 -19.13 32.30 -4.56
C THR A 208 -19.41 30.89 -5.09
N SER A 209 -20.55 30.31 -4.74
CA SER A 209 -20.98 29.01 -5.21
C SER A 209 -22.49 28.82 -5.12
N ILE A 210 -23.01 27.87 -5.87
CA ILE A 210 -24.40 27.42 -5.82
C ILE A 210 -24.42 25.88 -5.90
N SER A 211 -25.27 25.22 -5.11
CA SER A 211 -25.46 23.76 -5.11
C SER A 211 -26.92 23.42 -4.85
N ASP A 212 -27.34 22.29 -5.38
CA ASP A 212 -28.67 21.76 -5.09
C ASP A 212 -28.86 21.57 -3.58
N TYR A 213 -30.05 21.87 -3.10
CA TYR A 213 -30.42 21.75 -1.68
C TYR A 213 -31.64 20.81 -1.50
N THR A 214 -32.69 21.30 -0.90
CA THR A 214 -33.96 20.54 -0.83
C THR A 214 -34.69 20.62 -2.16
N GLN A 215 -35.71 19.79 -2.34
CA GLN A 215 -36.45 19.70 -3.61
C GLN A 215 -36.87 21.07 -4.14
N GLY A 216 -36.42 21.38 -5.37
CA GLY A 216 -36.75 22.64 -6.06
C GLY A 216 -35.97 23.85 -5.57
N SER A 217 -34.99 23.71 -4.69
CA SER A 217 -34.17 24.84 -4.20
C SER A 217 -32.67 24.55 -4.26
N SER A 218 -31.88 25.63 -4.17
CA SER A 218 -30.42 25.57 -4.10
C SER A 218 -29.88 26.41 -2.95
N ILE A 219 -28.71 26.09 -2.42
CA ILE A 219 -27.96 26.92 -1.49
C ILE A 219 -27.04 27.84 -2.32
N ILE A 220 -27.04 29.10 -2.02
CA ILE A 220 -26.09 30.10 -2.47
C ILE A 220 -25.14 30.44 -1.32
N THR A 221 -23.84 30.39 -1.59
CA THR A 221 -22.81 30.93 -0.70
C THR A 221 -22.35 32.28 -1.18
N THR A 222 -21.98 33.16 -0.25
CA THR A 222 -21.50 34.51 -0.58
C THR A 222 -20.18 34.81 0.14
N SER A 223 -19.46 35.79 -0.38
CA SER A 223 -18.21 36.22 0.24
C SER A 223 -18.41 37.11 1.48
N LYS A 224 -19.56 37.79 1.62
CA LYS A 224 -19.80 38.78 2.69
C LYS A 224 -21.15 38.67 3.38
N ASN A 225 -22.16 38.15 2.71
CA ASN A 225 -23.55 38.21 3.17
C ASN A 225 -24.07 36.90 3.77
N GLY A 226 -23.22 35.91 3.96
CA GLY A 226 -23.64 34.63 4.52
C GLY A 226 -24.21 33.65 3.47
N LEU A 227 -25.18 32.87 3.87
CA LEU A 227 -25.82 31.84 3.07
C LEU A 227 -27.26 32.21 2.72
N PHE A 228 -27.71 31.79 1.54
CA PHE A 228 -29.06 32.00 1.08
C PHE A 228 -29.63 30.72 0.46
N GLN A 229 -30.93 30.52 0.63
CA GLN A 229 -31.69 29.55 -0.14
C GLN A 229 -32.30 30.24 -1.36
N LEU A 230 -32.03 29.71 -2.54
CA LEU A 230 -32.59 30.12 -3.82
C LEU A 230 -33.75 29.21 -4.21
N THR A 231 -34.88 29.82 -4.55
CA THR A 231 -36.08 29.16 -5.08
C THR A 231 -36.57 29.89 -6.34
N GLU A 232 -37.60 29.38 -7.01
CA GLU A 232 -38.22 30.09 -8.14
C GLU A 232 -38.84 31.42 -7.71
N GLU A 233 -39.18 31.59 -6.42
CA GLU A 233 -39.75 32.83 -5.87
C GLU A 233 -38.72 33.90 -5.51
N GLY A 234 -37.41 33.52 -5.41
CA GLY A 234 -36.36 34.43 -5.03
C GLY A 234 -35.37 33.85 -4.03
N ILE A 235 -34.71 34.73 -3.26
CA ILE A 235 -33.72 34.32 -2.25
C ILE A 235 -34.23 34.59 -0.83
N LYS A 236 -33.83 33.72 0.10
CA LYS A 236 -34.09 33.87 1.57
C LYS A 236 -32.78 33.58 2.32
N PRO A 237 -32.47 34.37 3.38
CA PRO A 237 -31.31 34.04 4.23
C PRO A 237 -31.41 32.62 4.79
N LEU A 238 -30.32 31.90 4.80
CA LEU A 238 -30.17 30.55 5.35
C LEU A 238 -29.19 30.57 6.51
N THR A 239 -29.57 29.97 7.63
CA THR A 239 -28.69 29.82 8.79
C THR A 239 -28.43 28.36 9.08
N ILE A 240 -27.14 28.03 9.30
CA ILE A 240 -26.72 26.72 9.75
C ILE A 240 -26.32 26.86 11.21
N LYS A 241 -26.94 26.07 12.08
CA LYS A 241 -26.63 26.07 13.52
C LYS A 241 -25.20 25.60 13.76
N GLY A 242 -24.41 26.41 14.45
CA GLY A 242 -23.00 26.15 14.67
C GLY A 242 -22.06 26.79 13.64
N VAL A 243 -22.60 27.52 12.66
CA VAL A 243 -21.79 28.24 11.67
C VAL A 243 -21.99 29.76 11.86
N ASN A 244 -20.91 30.51 11.94
CA ASN A 244 -20.97 31.96 11.93
C ASN A 244 -21.27 32.47 10.51
N ASN A 245 -22.42 33.10 10.28
CA ASN A 245 -22.82 33.60 9.00
C ASN A 245 -22.01 34.81 8.50
N ASN A 246 -21.27 35.49 9.37
CA ASN A 246 -20.48 36.67 9.02
C ASN A 246 -19.05 36.29 8.57
N GLN A 247 -18.90 35.18 7.88
CA GLN A 247 -17.60 34.74 7.33
C GLN A 247 -17.66 34.59 5.81
N HIS A 248 -16.51 34.56 5.20
CA HIS A 248 -16.39 34.33 3.77
C HIS A 248 -16.58 32.86 3.42
N PHE A 249 -17.68 32.51 2.80
CA PHE A 249 -17.94 31.18 2.25
C PHE A 249 -17.40 31.08 0.81
N THR A 250 -16.76 29.97 0.50
CA THR A 250 -16.14 29.76 -0.80
C THR A 250 -16.93 28.79 -1.68
N SER A 251 -17.51 27.76 -1.08
CA SER A 251 -18.21 26.72 -1.83
C SER A 251 -19.18 25.93 -0.95
N VAL A 252 -20.21 25.38 -1.58
CA VAL A 252 -21.11 24.41 -0.97
C VAL A 252 -21.36 23.28 -1.96
N VAL A 253 -21.39 22.03 -1.46
CA VAL A 253 -21.64 20.84 -2.29
C VAL A 253 -22.55 19.87 -1.52
N LYS A 254 -23.49 19.27 -2.21
CA LYS A 254 -24.33 18.19 -1.70
C LYS A 254 -23.56 16.88 -1.77
N ILE A 255 -23.48 16.12 -0.67
CA ILE A 255 -22.81 14.80 -0.63
C ILE A 255 -23.82 13.69 -0.98
N ASP A 256 -24.96 13.72 -0.29
CA ASP A 256 -26.05 12.76 -0.45
C ASP A 256 -27.40 13.44 -0.14
N GLU A 257 -28.46 12.67 0.02
CA GLU A 257 -29.79 13.23 0.27
C GLU A 257 -29.88 14.03 1.57
N PHE A 258 -29.04 13.71 2.56
CA PHE A 258 -29.13 14.23 3.93
C PHE A 258 -27.97 15.14 4.31
N ASN A 259 -26.85 15.09 3.60
CA ASN A 259 -25.59 15.70 4.03
C ASN A 259 -25.03 16.68 2.99
N TYR A 260 -24.55 17.79 3.49
CA TYR A 260 -23.95 18.89 2.73
C TYR A 260 -22.60 19.28 3.34
N ILE A 261 -21.72 19.79 2.50
CA ILE A 261 -20.45 20.33 2.94
C ILE A 261 -20.32 21.80 2.52
N LEU A 262 -19.85 22.61 3.45
CA LEU A 262 -19.69 24.04 3.31
C LEU A 262 -18.24 24.42 3.52
N GLY A 263 -17.64 25.04 2.52
CA GLY A 263 -16.27 25.53 2.55
C GLY A 263 -16.15 26.99 2.92
N THR A 264 -15.11 27.34 3.66
CA THR A 264 -14.83 28.70 4.08
C THR A 264 -13.44 29.17 3.65
N TYR A 265 -13.23 30.44 3.63
CA TYR A 265 -11.95 31.02 3.26
C TYR A 265 -10.88 30.83 4.35
N ASN A 266 -11.22 30.86 5.65
CA ASN A 266 -10.25 30.87 6.75
C ASN A 266 -10.48 29.80 7.83
N ASN A 267 -11.67 29.19 7.86
CA ASN A 267 -12.08 28.30 8.96
C ASN A 267 -12.25 26.84 8.52
N GLY A 268 -11.64 26.46 7.37
CA GLY A 268 -11.78 25.09 6.85
C GLY A 268 -13.19 24.84 6.31
N LEU A 269 -13.79 23.72 6.70
CA LEU A 269 -15.10 23.30 6.19
C LEU A 269 -16.01 22.77 7.29
N TYR A 270 -17.32 22.81 7.03
CA TYR A 270 -18.37 22.28 7.90
C TYR A 270 -19.19 21.24 7.14
N LEU A 271 -19.36 20.09 7.75
CA LEU A 271 -20.35 19.10 7.34
C LEU A 271 -21.64 19.37 8.12
N PHE A 272 -22.78 19.49 7.43
CA PHE A 272 -24.08 19.74 8.05
C PHE A 272 -25.16 18.86 7.41
N ASN A 273 -26.21 18.61 8.17
CA ASN A 273 -27.33 17.76 7.77
C ASN A 273 -28.49 18.60 7.17
N GLU A 274 -29.55 17.90 6.71
CA GLU A 274 -30.78 18.47 6.18
C GLU A 274 -31.54 19.38 7.20
N LYS A 275 -31.26 19.23 8.50
CA LYS A 275 -31.82 20.09 9.58
C LYS A 275 -30.99 21.35 9.80
N ASN A 276 -30.00 21.61 8.96
CA ASN A 276 -29.06 22.72 9.11
C ASN A 276 -28.26 22.70 10.43
N GLU A 277 -27.89 21.52 10.90
CA GLU A 277 -27.04 21.34 12.06
C GLU A 277 -25.67 20.83 11.65
N VAL A 278 -24.62 21.42 12.16
CA VAL A 278 -23.24 20.96 11.92
C VAL A 278 -23.06 19.58 12.54
N ILE A 279 -22.60 18.63 11.73
CA ILE A 279 -22.25 17.26 12.16
C ILE A 279 -20.76 17.18 12.48
N GLU A 280 -19.91 17.71 11.61
CA GLU A 280 -18.46 17.72 11.76
C GLU A 280 -17.89 19.03 11.23
N SER A 281 -16.75 19.42 11.75
CA SER A 281 -15.93 20.52 11.21
C SER A 281 -14.50 20.01 10.99
N PHE A 282 -13.88 20.54 9.95
CA PHE A 282 -12.52 20.18 9.60
C PHE A 282 -11.71 21.45 9.38
N SER A 283 -10.68 21.59 10.16
CA SER A 283 -9.72 22.67 10.09
C SER A 283 -8.31 22.11 10.16
N LYS A 284 -7.33 22.99 10.26
CA LYS A 284 -5.95 22.60 10.49
C LYS A 284 -5.76 21.84 11.81
N GLN A 285 -6.63 22.06 12.80
CA GLN A 285 -6.61 21.35 14.08
C GLN A 285 -7.02 19.88 13.91
N GLU A 286 -7.98 19.61 13.01
CA GLU A 286 -8.44 18.26 12.69
C GLU A 286 -7.60 17.58 11.59
N GLY A 287 -6.54 18.24 11.12
CA GLY A 287 -5.57 17.65 10.22
C GLY A 287 -5.61 18.14 8.79
N LEU A 288 -6.41 19.14 8.42
CA LEU A 288 -6.30 19.80 7.12
C LEU A 288 -4.94 20.46 6.96
N GLN A 289 -4.41 20.40 5.76
CA GLN A 289 -3.15 21.07 5.43
C GLN A 289 -3.26 22.61 5.57
N ASN A 290 -4.42 23.17 5.22
CA ASN A 290 -4.69 24.60 5.27
C ASN A 290 -6.19 24.86 5.47
N ASN A 291 -6.55 25.91 6.21
CA ASN A 291 -7.95 26.34 6.41
C ASN A 291 -8.51 27.13 5.23
N ASN A 292 -7.66 27.58 4.31
CA ASN A 292 -8.02 28.39 3.17
C ASN A 292 -8.53 27.54 2.01
N LEU A 293 -9.85 27.35 1.96
CA LEU A 293 -10.47 26.55 0.93
C LEU A 293 -10.68 27.38 -0.35
N ARG A 294 -10.39 26.79 -1.51
CA ARG A 294 -10.65 27.36 -2.83
C ARG A 294 -11.76 26.63 -3.56
N SER A 295 -11.77 25.32 -3.49
CA SER A 295 -12.75 24.48 -4.18
C SER A 295 -13.10 23.24 -3.38
N LEU A 296 -14.33 22.76 -3.57
CA LEU A 296 -14.87 21.51 -3.05
C LEU A 296 -15.41 20.68 -4.19
N TYR A 297 -15.24 19.39 -4.07
CA TYR A 297 -15.83 18.42 -4.99
C TYR A 297 -16.18 17.14 -4.23
N VAL A 298 -17.32 16.55 -4.54
CA VAL A 298 -17.72 15.24 -4.06
C VAL A 298 -17.59 14.26 -5.22
N ASP A 299 -16.72 13.26 -5.09
CA ASP A 299 -16.51 12.27 -6.12
C ASP A 299 -17.68 11.26 -6.20
N LYS A 300 -17.66 10.40 -7.21
CA LYS A 300 -18.70 9.39 -7.43
C LYS A 300 -18.83 8.37 -6.30
N SER A 301 -17.78 8.16 -5.53
CA SER A 301 -17.77 7.33 -4.32
C SER A 301 -18.21 8.12 -3.08
N LYS A 302 -18.64 9.37 -3.25
CA LYS A 302 -19.04 10.33 -2.20
C LYS A 302 -17.91 10.78 -1.28
N ASN A 303 -16.67 10.69 -1.71
CA ASN A 303 -15.54 11.26 -0.99
C ASN A 303 -15.40 12.75 -1.27
N ILE A 304 -14.78 13.44 -0.36
CA ILE A 304 -14.64 14.90 -0.38
C ILE A 304 -13.23 15.26 -0.81
N TRP A 305 -13.13 16.00 -1.91
CA TRP A 305 -11.89 16.58 -2.41
C TRP A 305 -11.88 18.08 -2.19
N MET A 306 -10.78 18.59 -1.71
CA MET A 306 -10.59 20.00 -1.37
C MET A 306 -9.38 20.57 -2.10
N GLY A 307 -9.59 21.56 -2.92
CA GLY A 307 -8.54 22.42 -3.43
C GLY A 307 -8.28 23.55 -2.43
N LEU A 308 -7.07 23.60 -1.91
CA LEU A 308 -6.66 24.56 -0.90
C LEU A 308 -5.78 25.68 -1.51
N ASN A 309 -5.55 26.72 -0.73
CA ASN A 309 -4.59 27.75 -1.09
C ASN A 309 -3.14 27.17 -1.10
N ASN A 310 -2.91 26.09 -0.40
CA ASN A 310 -1.64 25.37 -0.39
C ASN A 310 -1.89 23.86 -0.33
N GLY A 311 -1.99 23.24 -1.50
CA GLY A 311 -2.15 21.79 -1.62
C GLY A 311 -3.58 21.31 -1.88
N ILE A 312 -3.76 20.03 -1.76
CA ILE A 312 -5.01 19.30 -1.94
C ILE A 312 -5.22 18.42 -0.72
N SER A 313 -6.45 18.39 -0.19
CA SER A 313 -6.83 17.44 0.87
C SER A 313 -7.98 16.56 0.41
N PHE A 314 -8.02 15.35 0.94
CA PHE A 314 -8.99 14.32 0.62
C PHE A 314 -9.55 13.70 1.90
N ILE A 315 -10.87 13.53 1.96
CA ILE A 315 -11.57 12.86 3.07
C ILE A 315 -12.43 11.75 2.50
N PRO A 316 -12.18 10.48 2.87
CA PRO A 316 -13.06 9.37 2.54
C PRO A 316 -14.33 9.43 3.41
N PHE A 317 -15.40 10.01 2.87
CA PHE A 317 -16.62 10.30 3.64
C PHE A 317 -17.30 9.03 4.18
N ASN A 318 -17.32 7.96 3.41
CA ASN A 318 -17.95 6.70 3.76
C ASN A 318 -17.01 5.71 4.45
N ASN A 319 -15.81 6.13 4.88
CA ASN A 319 -14.87 5.24 5.55
C ASN A 319 -15.53 4.58 6.78
N ALA A 320 -15.26 3.29 6.93
CA ALA A 320 -15.71 2.49 8.07
C ALA A 320 -14.82 2.66 9.31
N ILE A 321 -13.67 3.31 9.16
CA ILE A 321 -12.67 3.53 10.21
C ILE A 321 -12.65 5.02 10.54
N LYS A 322 -12.59 5.31 11.83
CA LYS A 322 -12.46 6.68 12.35
C LYS A 322 -11.44 6.73 13.48
N ASP A 323 -10.67 7.80 13.53
CA ASP A 323 -9.79 8.10 14.64
C ASP A 323 -10.59 8.64 15.80
N ILE A 324 -10.36 8.15 17.00
CA ILE A 324 -10.85 8.74 18.22
C ILE A 324 -9.81 9.78 18.68
N ASN A 325 -10.11 11.02 18.48
CA ASN A 325 -9.24 12.18 18.55
C ASN A 325 -8.02 12.03 19.50
N PRO A 326 -6.80 11.85 18.98
CA PRO A 326 -5.60 11.60 19.78
C PRO A 326 -5.27 12.75 20.74
N VAL A 327 -5.56 13.98 20.37
CA VAL A 327 -5.28 15.20 21.19
C VAL A 327 -5.98 15.12 22.54
N ASN A 328 -7.19 14.55 22.61
CA ASN A 328 -7.93 14.39 23.84
C ASN A 328 -7.25 13.44 24.83
N PHE A 329 -6.37 12.56 24.35
CA PHE A 329 -5.56 11.65 25.17
C PHE A 329 -4.13 12.18 25.39
N GLY A 330 -3.85 13.44 25.00
CA GLY A 330 -2.49 14.02 25.06
C GLY A 330 -1.50 13.24 24.21
N ASP A 331 -1.92 12.79 23.01
CA ASP A 331 -1.15 11.89 22.13
C ASP A 331 -0.74 10.54 22.77
N GLY A 332 -1.36 10.15 23.87
CA GLY A 332 -1.10 8.90 24.59
C GLY A 332 -1.56 7.67 23.80
N SER A 333 -0.80 6.57 23.92
CA SER A 333 -1.15 5.28 23.32
C SER A 333 -2.37 4.64 23.98
N GLY A 334 -3.26 4.04 23.18
CA GLY A 334 -4.45 3.35 23.67
C GLY A 334 -4.16 1.90 24.07
N TYR A 335 -4.51 1.52 25.29
CA TYR A 335 -4.26 0.18 25.83
C TYR A 335 -5.50 -0.66 26.06
N SER A 336 -6.60 -0.07 26.49
CA SER A 336 -7.82 -0.79 26.82
C SER A 336 -9.03 0.11 26.77
N MET A 337 -10.19 -0.48 26.58
CA MET A 337 -11.47 0.22 26.60
C MET A 337 -12.53 -0.62 27.32
N ALA A 338 -13.52 0.04 27.90
CA ALA A 338 -14.71 -0.59 28.47
C ALA A 338 -15.91 0.35 28.38
N VAL A 339 -17.12 -0.23 28.26
CA VAL A 339 -18.38 0.52 28.40
C VAL A 339 -19.06 0.02 29.67
N HIS A 340 -19.39 0.92 30.61
CA HIS A 340 -20.01 0.58 31.88
C HIS A 340 -20.96 1.69 32.34
N LYS A 341 -22.15 1.32 32.77
CA LYS A 341 -23.17 2.23 33.38
C LYS A 341 -23.34 3.52 32.56
N ASN A 342 -23.60 3.43 31.26
CA ASN A 342 -23.79 4.58 30.37
C ASN A 342 -22.57 5.50 30.21
N HIS A 343 -21.35 4.96 30.37
CA HIS A 343 -20.12 5.67 30.13
C HIS A 343 -19.14 4.78 29.36
N MET A 344 -18.39 5.38 28.46
CA MET A 344 -17.23 4.78 27.80
C MET A 344 -15.97 5.19 28.55
N TYR A 345 -15.10 4.22 28.78
CA TYR A 345 -13.83 4.43 29.46
C TYR A 345 -12.68 4.03 28.53
N PHE A 346 -11.66 4.88 28.51
CA PHE A 346 -10.46 4.65 27.69
C PHE A 346 -9.24 4.65 28.60
N ALA A 347 -8.43 3.61 28.51
CA ALA A 347 -7.15 3.48 29.18
C ALA A 347 -6.01 3.79 28.23
N SER A 348 -5.19 4.76 28.58
CA SER A 348 -4.06 5.19 27.76
C SER A 348 -2.76 5.27 28.58
N SER A 349 -1.64 5.56 27.89
CA SER A 349 -0.36 5.86 28.55
C SER A 349 -0.43 7.08 29.48
N ASN A 350 -1.38 7.98 29.26
CA ASN A 350 -1.48 9.26 29.98
C ASN A 350 -2.58 9.24 31.06
N GLY A 351 -3.43 8.22 31.06
CA GLY A 351 -4.49 8.14 32.05
C GLY A 351 -5.66 7.27 31.71
N THR A 352 -6.65 7.33 32.58
CA THR A 352 -7.99 6.78 32.32
C THR A 352 -8.95 7.92 32.04
N PHE A 353 -9.64 7.82 30.93
CA PHE A 353 -10.57 8.84 30.45
C PHE A 353 -11.99 8.28 30.42
N GLU A 354 -12.97 9.17 30.64
CA GLU A 354 -14.39 8.86 30.65
C GLU A 354 -15.14 9.74 29.63
N LEU A 355 -16.08 9.15 28.95
CA LEU A 355 -16.99 9.82 28.05
C LEU A 355 -18.43 9.39 28.36
N PRO A 356 -19.42 10.31 28.47
CA PRO A 356 -20.82 9.93 28.58
C PRO A 356 -21.28 9.08 27.38
N PHE A 357 -21.99 8.00 27.66
CA PHE A 357 -22.47 7.08 26.65
C PHE A 357 -23.92 7.41 26.27
N GLU A 358 -24.16 7.73 24.99
CA GLU A 358 -25.47 7.83 24.40
C GLU A 358 -25.70 6.60 23.50
N ASN A 359 -26.88 6.01 23.55
CA ASN A 359 -27.18 4.84 22.70
C ASN A 359 -27.35 5.27 21.23
N LYS A 360 -26.23 5.32 20.50
CA LYS A 360 -26.13 5.61 19.08
C LYS A 360 -25.66 4.39 18.32
N LYS A 361 -26.11 4.26 17.08
CA LYS A 361 -25.65 3.18 16.19
C LYS A 361 -24.13 3.27 15.90
N ASP A 362 -23.60 4.48 15.77
CA ASP A 362 -22.18 4.76 15.56
C ASP A 362 -21.68 5.62 16.73
N LEU A 363 -20.89 5.02 17.60
CA LEU A 363 -20.40 5.65 18.83
C LEU A 363 -19.30 6.69 18.57
N SER A 364 -18.72 6.75 17.36
CA SER A 364 -17.81 7.83 16.99
C SER A 364 -18.49 9.21 16.93
N TYR A 365 -19.82 9.23 16.80
CA TYR A 365 -20.66 10.44 16.87
C TYR A 365 -21.13 10.81 18.27
N LEU A 366 -20.51 10.29 19.33
CA LEU A 366 -20.71 10.80 20.67
C LEU A 366 -20.10 12.20 20.80
N LYS A 367 -20.69 13.04 21.66
CA LYS A 367 -20.13 14.36 21.95
C LYS A 367 -18.72 14.23 22.52
N ASN A 368 -17.87 15.16 22.17
CA ASN A 368 -16.48 15.19 22.64
C ASN A 368 -16.37 15.79 24.05
N ASP A 369 -17.03 15.16 25.02
CA ASP A 369 -17.00 15.52 26.44
C ASP A 369 -16.04 14.61 27.24
N LEU A 370 -14.92 14.22 26.61
CA LEU A 370 -13.92 13.34 27.23
C LEU A 370 -13.26 14.01 28.43
N THR A 371 -13.27 13.34 29.57
CA THR A 371 -12.65 13.83 30.81
C THR A 371 -11.62 12.85 31.33
N ASN A 372 -10.45 13.34 31.75
CA ASN A 372 -9.45 12.54 32.45
C ASN A 372 -9.88 12.35 33.91
N ILE A 373 -10.07 11.09 34.33
CA ILE A 373 -10.47 10.75 35.71
C ILE A 373 -9.33 10.20 36.57
N SER A 374 -8.21 9.81 35.93
CA SER A 374 -7.02 9.31 36.63
C SER A 374 -5.79 9.42 35.76
N GLU A 375 -4.78 10.15 36.20
CA GLU A 375 -3.49 10.26 35.56
C GLU A 375 -2.65 8.97 35.71
N GLY A 376 -1.59 8.83 34.92
CA GLY A 376 -0.67 7.70 34.92
C GLY A 376 -1.13 6.54 34.07
N GLN A 377 -0.19 5.74 33.64
CA GLN A 377 -0.38 4.69 32.65
C GLN A 377 -1.38 3.61 33.10
N THR A 378 -2.41 3.39 32.31
CA THR A 378 -3.46 2.40 32.57
C THR A 378 -3.43 1.31 31.51
N TRP A 379 -3.15 0.07 31.94
CA TRP A 379 -2.98 -1.07 31.04
C TRP A 379 -4.27 -1.76 30.65
N LYS A 380 -5.16 -1.91 31.62
CA LYS A 380 -6.37 -2.72 31.45
C LYS A 380 -7.57 -2.08 32.13
N LEU A 381 -8.68 -2.04 31.42
CA LEU A 381 -10.01 -1.83 31.98
C LEU A 381 -10.79 -3.15 31.88
N GLY A 382 -11.63 -3.42 32.86
CA GLY A 382 -12.51 -4.59 32.84
C GLY A 382 -13.62 -4.46 33.89
N ILE A 383 -14.73 -5.09 33.55
CA ILE A 383 -15.92 -5.13 34.40
C ILE A 383 -15.94 -6.48 35.10
N LEU A 384 -15.92 -6.43 36.43
CA LEU A 384 -16.00 -7.59 37.32
C LEU A 384 -17.25 -7.43 38.18
N ASN A 385 -18.18 -8.36 38.14
CA ASN A 385 -19.42 -8.34 38.96
C ASN A 385 -20.10 -6.96 38.97
N ASN A 386 -20.25 -6.37 37.77
CA ASN A 386 -20.87 -5.07 37.55
C ASN A 386 -20.14 -3.86 38.19
N GLN A 387 -18.84 -3.98 38.46
CA GLN A 387 -17.96 -2.90 38.89
C GLN A 387 -16.82 -2.75 37.89
N LEU A 388 -16.39 -1.51 37.64
CA LEU A 388 -15.29 -1.21 36.69
C LEU A 388 -13.97 -1.12 37.46
N TYR A 389 -12.98 -1.83 36.99
CA TYR A 389 -11.63 -1.82 37.51
C TYR A 389 -10.61 -1.40 36.45
N ALA A 390 -9.52 -0.79 36.94
CA ALA A 390 -8.39 -0.37 36.14
C ALA A 390 -7.09 -0.95 36.69
N GLY A 391 -6.38 -1.71 35.87
CA GLY A 391 -5.00 -2.13 36.17
C GLY A 391 -4.05 -1.06 35.64
N LYS A 392 -3.29 -0.45 36.55
CA LYS A 392 -2.37 0.63 36.24
C LYS A 392 -0.93 0.24 36.56
N GLU A 393 0.02 1.07 36.14
CA GLU A 393 1.45 0.90 36.43
C GLU A 393 1.77 0.88 37.94
N ASP A 394 0.99 1.59 38.71
CA ASP A 394 1.18 1.79 40.16
C ASP A 394 0.19 1.04 41.04
N GLY A 395 -0.75 0.27 40.45
CA GLY A 395 -1.72 -0.46 41.26
C GLY A 395 -2.97 -0.95 40.55
N LEU A 396 -3.86 -1.55 41.30
CA LEU A 396 -5.22 -1.91 40.91
C LEU A 396 -6.19 -0.89 41.51
N TYR A 397 -7.09 -0.39 40.66
CA TYR A 397 -8.04 0.66 41.04
C TYR A 397 -9.47 0.23 40.69
N GLN A 398 -10.40 0.66 41.52
CA GLN A 398 -11.84 0.65 41.20
C GLN A 398 -12.24 2.02 40.66
N ILE A 399 -12.94 2.05 39.53
CA ILE A 399 -13.44 3.29 38.94
C ILE A 399 -14.90 3.46 39.37
N GLU A 400 -15.18 4.55 40.06
CA GLU A 400 -16.52 4.86 40.52
C GLU A 400 -16.73 6.39 40.58
N ASN A 401 -17.86 6.89 40.07
CA ASN A 401 -18.25 8.29 40.13
C ASN A 401 -17.14 9.27 39.72
N LYS A 402 -16.49 9.03 38.59
CA LYS A 402 -15.38 9.83 38.03
C LYS A 402 -14.11 9.84 38.91
N ASN A 403 -13.98 8.90 39.81
CA ASN A 403 -12.81 8.75 40.66
C ASN A 403 -12.20 7.36 40.53
N ALA A 404 -10.88 7.29 40.64
CA ALA A 404 -10.13 6.04 40.72
C ALA A 404 -9.77 5.75 42.21
N LYS A 405 -10.48 4.81 42.82
CA LYS A 405 -10.23 4.39 44.22
C LYS A 405 -9.19 3.25 44.21
N VAL A 406 -8.18 3.39 45.03
CA VAL A 406 -7.14 2.39 45.22
C VAL A 406 -7.73 1.10 45.77
N VAL A 407 -7.46 -0.03 45.15
CA VAL A 407 -7.71 -1.38 45.65
C VAL A 407 -6.42 -2.00 46.17
N ASP A 408 -5.34 -1.93 45.41
CA ASP A 408 -4.03 -2.41 45.82
C ASP A 408 -2.92 -1.62 45.09
N LYS A 409 -1.85 -1.27 45.86
CA LYS A 409 -0.66 -0.54 45.38
C LYS A 409 0.64 -1.33 45.50
N LYS A 410 0.56 -2.64 45.71
CA LYS A 410 1.76 -3.46 45.90
C LYS A 410 2.58 -3.65 44.64
N SER A 411 1.96 -3.57 43.46
CA SER A 411 2.59 -3.73 42.17
C SER A 411 1.72 -3.10 41.06
N GLY A 412 2.24 -2.89 39.84
CA GLY A 412 1.42 -2.61 38.69
C GLY A 412 0.69 -3.86 38.17
N TYR A 413 -0.48 -3.68 37.55
CA TYR A 413 -1.35 -4.77 37.12
C TYR A 413 -1.59 -4.72 35.61
N TRP A 414 -1.23 -5.85 34.95
CA TRP A 414 -1.39 -6.00 33.51
C TRP A 414 -2.79 -6.45 33.11
N ILE A 415 -3.34 -7.41 33.84
CA ILE A 415 -4.56 -8.10 33.50
C ILE A 415 -5.27 -8.63 34.74
N PHE A 416 -6.57 -8.80 34.64
CA PHE A 416 -7.39 -9.46 35.65
C PHE A 416 -8.57 -10.16 34.95
N GLU A 417 -8.94 -11.34 35.48
CA GLU A 417 -10.05 -12.17 35.00
C GLU A 417 -10.74 -12.87 36.19
N THR A 418 -12.02 -13.18 36.01
CA THR A 418 -12.75 -14.03 36.95
C THR A 418 -12.52 -15.50 36.64
N LEU A 419 -12.50 -16.35 37.66
CA LEU A 419 -12.53 -17.79 37.48
C LEU A 419 -13.87 -18.25 36.91
N SER A 420 -13.85 -19.16 35.93
CA SER A 420 -15.04 -19.60 35.21
C SER A 420 -16.13 -20.17 36.13
N ASN A 421 -15.74 -20.90 37.15
CA ASN A 421 -16.65 -21.59 38.11
C ASN A 421 -16.75 -20.92 39.47
N LYS A 422 -16.03 -19.83 39.73
CA LYS A 422 -16.05 -19.02 40.97
C LYS A 422 -15.95 -17.56 40.60
N GLN A 423 -17.05 -16.97 40.11
CA GLN A 423 -17.08 -15.59 39.63
C GLN A 423 -16.71 -14.54 40.66
N ASN A 424 -16.77 -14.87 41.95
CA ASN A 424 -16.28 -14.03 43.03
C ASN A 424 -14.76 -14.04 43.14
N ILE A 425 -14.03 -15.01 42.59
CA ILE A 425 -12.59 -15.03 42.64
C ILE A 425 -12.00 -14.39 41.40
N VAL A 426 -11.24 -13.33 41.57
CA VAL A 426 -10.54 -12.60 40.54
C VAL A 426 -9.05 -12.94 40.60
N VAL A 427 -8.55 -13.43 39.46
CA VAL A 427 -7.14 -13.69 39.22
C VAL A 427 -6.53 -12.47 38.56
N THR A 428 -5.45 -11.95 39.07
CA THR A 428 -4.76 -10.79 38.52
C THR A 428 -3.32 -11.11 38.19
N GLY A 429 -2.88 -10.69 37.02
CA GLY A 429 -1.48 -10.71 36.64
C GLY A 429 -0.82 -9.36 36.91
N SER A 430 0.20 -9.38 37.75
CA SER A 430 0.99 -8.17 38.09
C SER A 430 2.37 -8.20 37.45
N TYR A 431 3.18 -7.21 37.73
CA TYR A 431 4.57 -7.12 37.25
C TYR A 431 5.46 -8.24 37.79
N GLU A 432 5.14 -8.77 38.94
CA GLU A 432 6.01 -9.68 39.66
C GLU A 432 5.38 -11.03 39.99
N GLN A 433 4.03 -11.12 39.99
CA GLN A 433 3.33 -12.29 40.51
C GLN A 433 1.88 -12.36 40.06
N VAL A 434 1.22 -13.49 40.35
CA VAL A 434 -0.23 -13.63 40.26
C VAL A 434 -0.85 -13.48 41.63
N ARG A 435 -1.84 -12.61 41.75
CA ARG A 435 -2.59 -12.37 42.97
C ARG A 435 -4.05 -12.77 42.80
N LEU A 436 -4.64 -13.16 43.90
CA LEU A 436 -6.05 -13.52 43.98
C LEU A 436 -6.79 -12.51 44.83
N PHE A 437 -7.96 -12.13 44.34
CA PHE A 437 -8.89 -11.27 45.11
C PHE A 437 -10.24 -11.94 45.20
N ASP A 438 -10.87 -11.79 46.33
CA ASP A 438 -12.26 -12.15 46.55
C ASP A 438 -13.14 -10.90 46.31
N HIS A 439 -14.09 -10.99 45.43
CA HIS A 439 -15.01 -9.93 45.06
C HIS A 439 -16.31 -10.10 45.84
N ASN A 440 -16.38 -9.53 47.06
CA ASN A 440 -17.56 -9.56 47.88
C ASN A 440 -18.06 -8.13 48.12
N GLU A 441 -19.39 -7.97 48.22
CA GLU A 441 -20.06 -6.69 48.49
C GLU A 441 -19.59 -5.51 47.62
N GLY A 442 -19.22 -5.79 46.34
CA GLY A 442 -18.78 -4.76 45.40
C GLY A 442 -17.35 -4.28 45.61
N GLN A 443 -16.55 -4.95 46.42
CA GLN A 443 -15.15 -4.65 46.67
C GLN A 443 -14.25 -5.86 46.43
N LEU A 444 -13.04 -5.62 45.92
CA LEU A 444 -12.01 -6.62 45.81
C LEU A 444 -11.18 -6.66 47.12
N LYS A 445 -11.18 -7.81 47.80
CA LYS A 445 -10.34 -8.07 48.96
C LYS A 445 -9.19 -8.98 48.55
N ASP A 446 -7.97 -8.54 48.79
CA ASP A 446 -6.77 -9.36 48.57
C ASP A 446 -6.80 -10.64 49.44
N ILE A 447 -6.78 -11.80 48.86
CA ILE A 447 -6.74 -13.10 49.51
C ILE A 447 -5.38 -13.80 49.35
N GLY A 448 -4.41 -13.13 48.75
CA GLY A 448 -3.03 -13.58 48.68
C GLY A 448 -2.49 -13.74 47.25
N ASN A 449 -1.30 -14.26 47.15
CA ASN A 449 -0.61 -14.54 45.91
C ASN A 449 -0.35 -16.04 45.71
N ILE A 450 -0.14 -16.42 44.49
CA ILE A 450 0.24 -17.79 44.10
C ILE A 450 1.75 -17.93 44.28
N LYS A 451 2.18 -18.59 45.35
CA LYS A 451 3.60 -18.72 45.72
C LYS A 451 4.43 -19.54 44.72
N SER A 452 3.79 -20.45 43.97
CA SER A 452 4.44 -21.33 43.02
C SER A 452 4.79 -20.66 41.70
N PHE A 453 4.42 -19.38 41.49
CA PHE A 453 4.77 -18.58 40.34
C PHE A 453 5.34 -17.21 40.77
N ALA A 454 6.53 -16.88 40.24
CA ALA A 454 7.19 -15.59 40.42
C ALA A 454 7.61 -15.06 39.04
N GLY A 455 7.12 -13.93 38.68
CA GLY A 455 7.40 -13.23 37.41
C GLY A 455 6.24 -12.42 36.91
N SER A 456 6.47 -11.71 35.81
CA SER A 456 5.45 -10.90 35.17
C SER A 456 4.39 -11.78 34.51
N ALA A 457 3.12 -11.54 34.86
CA ALA A 457 1.95 -12.27 34.33
C ALA A 457 1.10 -11.35 33.44
N ARG A 458 1.69 -10.93 32.36
CA ARG A 458 1.04 -10.00 31.43
C ARG A 458 -0.05 -10.66 30.58
N PHE A 459 0.18 -11.89 30.12
CA PHE A 459 -0.78 -12.68 29.36
C PHE A 459 -1.25 -13.83 30.25
N LEU A 460 -2.50 -13.76 30.63
CA LEU A 460 -3.14 -14.68 31.55
C LEU A 460 -4.53 -15.04 31.04
N ALA A 461 -4.91 -16.31 31.15
CA ALA A 461 -6.26 -16.79 30.89
C ALA A 461 -6.63 -17.89 31.88
N THR A 462 -7.93 -18.00 32.17
CA THR A 462 -8.47 -19.06 33.04
C THR A 462 -9.29 -20.04 32.21
N ASP A 463 -9.10 -21.34 32.43
CA ASP A 463 -9.92 -22.38 31.83
C ASP A 463 -11.14 -22.78 32.69
N ALA A 464 -11.94 -23.71 32.17
CA ALA A 464 -13.12 -24.23 32.88
C ALA A 464 -12.77 -25.04 34.11
N ASP A 465 -11.58 -25.63 34.19
CA ASP A 465 -11.11 -26.50 35.27
C ASP A 465 -10.39 -25.76 36.40
N GLN A 466 -10.47 -24.42 36.38
CA GLN A 466 -9.83 -23.49 37.33
C GLN A 466 -8.30 -23.49 37.22
N ASN A 467 -7.72 -23.89 36.10
CA ASN A 467 -6.31 -23.65 35.87
C ASN A 467 -6.10 -22.20 35.39
N ILE A 468 -4.99 -21.65 35.80
CA ILE A 468 -4.52 -20.34 35.31
C ILE A 468 -3.37 -20.63 34.35
N TRP A 469 -3.52 -20.11 33.13
CA TRP A 469 -2.50 -20.21 32.11
C TRP A 469 -1.81 -18.88 31.95
N ILE A 470 -0.47 -18.87 31.97
CA ILE A 470 0.34 -17.65 31.90
C ILE A 470 1.44 -17.86 30.88
N SER A 471 1.51 -16.99 29.86
CA SER A 471 2.68 -16.99 28.99
C SER A 471 3.76 -16.05 29.49
N HIS A 472 4.97 -16.55 29.55
CA HIS A 472 6.16 -15.79 29.84
C HIS A 472 6.91 -15.46 28.55
N PRO A 473 7.44 -14.24 28.35
CA PRO A 473 8.02 -13.81 27.06
C PRO A 473 9.09 -14.73 26.48
N TYR A 474 9.86 -15.41 27.34
CA TYR A 474 11.00 -16.26 26.92
C TYR A 474 11.17 -17.56 27.70
N ARG A 475 10.19 -17.99 28.50
CA ARG A 475 10.26 -19.26 29.25
C ARG A 475 9.27 -20.33 28.76
N GLY A 476 8.23 -19.92 28.04
CA GLY A 476 7.14 -20.78 27.63
C GLY A 476 5.81 -20.44 28.33
N VAL A 477 4.99 -21.44 28.57
CA VAL A 477 3.64 -21.29 29.14
C VAL A 477 3.54 -22.02 30.46
N TYR A 478 3.09 -21.35 31.50
CA TYR A 478 2.83 -21.93 32.81
C TYR A 478 1.36 -22.33 32.93
N LYS A 479 1.09 -23.52 33.45
CA LYS A 479 -0.23 -23.96 33.92
C LYS A 479 -0.18 -24.04 35.44
N ILE A 480 -1.04 -23.32 36.13
CA ILE A 480 -1.20 -23.30 37.57
C ILE A 480 -2.54 -23.92 37.88
N ASN A 481 -2.55 -25.02 38.62
CA ASN A 481 -3.77 -25.64 39.11
C ASN A 481 -4.10 -25.10 40.49
N LEU A 482 -5.24 -24.44 40.62
CA LEU A 482 -5.66 -23.86 41.91
C LEU A 482 -6.16 -24.88 42.94
N LYS A 483 -6.46 -26.14 42.56
CA LYS A 483 -6.94 -27.19 43.47
C LYS A 483 -5.83 -27.74 44.34
N ASP A 484 -4.65 -27.93 43.76
CA ASP A 484 -3.48 -28.52 44.41
C ASP A 484 -2.28 -27.56 44.51
N SER A 485 -2.46 -26.32 44.03
CA SER A 485 -1.43 -25.29 43.92
C SER A 485 -0.18 -25.71 43.14
N SER A 486 -0.29 -26.71 42.26
CA SER A 486 0.79 -27.12 41.40
C SER A 486 1.02 -26.17 40.24
N THR A 487 2.28 -26.01 39.84
CA THR A 487 2.66 -25.20 38.70
C THR A 487 3.52 -26.03 37.76
N LYS A 488 3.12 -26.11 36.49
CA LYS A 488 3.85 -26.78 35.45
C LYS A 488 4.23 -25.83 34.32
N LEU A 489 5.47 -25.90 33.89
CA LEU A 489 5.97 -25.14 32.74
C LEU A 489 5.95 -26.01 31.49
N TYR A 490 5.41 -25.46 30.40
CA TYR A 490 5.38 -26.06 29.08
C TYR A 490 6.33 -25.30 28.15
N THR A 491 7.15 -26.05 27.44
CA THR A 491 8.19 -25.58 26.52
C THR A 491 8.07 -26.28 25.17
N SER A 492 9.11 -26.25 24.38
CA SER A 492 9.19 -27.02 23.12
C SER A 492 9.06 -28.53 23.34
N ASP A 493 9.54 -29.04 24.45
CA ASP A 493 9.46 -30.47 24.79
C ASP A 493 8.01 -30.95 24.97
N GLN A 494 7.14 -30.05 25.43
CA GLN A 494 5.71 -30.30 25.57
C GLN A 494 4.90 -29.73 24.41
N GLY A 495 5.51 -29.55 23.22
CA GLY A 495 4.84 -29.34 21.95
C GLY A 495 4.65 -27.89 21.55
N LEU A 496 5.13 -26.90 22.29
CA LEU A 496 5.19 -25.52 21.80
C LEU A 496 6.24 -25.40 20.69
N PRO A 497 6.04 -24.54 19.70
CA PRO A 497 7.01 -24.36 18.60
C PRO A 497 8.35 -23.78 19.07
N SER A 498 8.34 -23.02 20.17
CA SER A 498 9.51 -22.47 20.86
C SER A 498 9.15 -22.04 22.28
N THR A 499 10.12 -21.66 23.09
CA THR A 499 9.88 -21.03 24.40
C THR A 499 9.57 -19.55 24.29
N LEU A 500 9.79 -18.93 23.11
CA LEU A 500 9.67 -17.49 22.87
C LEU A 500 8.32 -17.17 22.22
N ASN A 501 7.84 -15.94 22.47
CA ASN A 501 6.72 -15.35 21.75
C ASN A 501 5.43 -16.19 21.79
N ASN A 502 5.18 -16.85 22.91
CA ASN A 502 3.92 -17.52 23.16
C ASN A 502 2.98 -16.58 23.91
N HIS A 503 1.76 -16.41 23.43
CA HIS A 503 0.78 -15.50 24.02
C HIS A 503 -0.52 -16.24 24.30
N VAL A 504 -0.92 -16.29 25.56
CA VAL A 504 -2.12 -16.98 26.05
C VAL A 504 -3.35 -16.10 25.83
N TYR A 505 -4.39 -16.67 25.22
CA TYR A 505 -5.71 -16.02 25.06
C TYR A 505 -6.83 -17.01 25.31
N LYS A 506 -7.98 -16.48 25.73
CA LYS A 506 -9.24 -17.23 25.85
C LYS A 506 -10.15 -16.90 24.68
N ILE A 507 -10.43 -17.89 23.83
CA ILE A 507 -11.27 -17.75 22.64
C ILE A 507 -12.30 -18.87 22.65
N LYS A 508 -13.58 -18.56 22.52
CA LYS A 508 -14.68 -19.54 22.57
C LYS A 508 -14.60 -20.47 23.79
N ASN A 509 -14.32 -19.88 24.94
CA ASN A 509 -14.11 -20.57 26.21
C ASN A 509 -12.95 -21.59 26.24
N LYS A 510 -12.09 -21.63 25.24
CA LYS A 510 -10.87 -22.42 25.20
C LYS A 510 -9.64 -21.54 25.37
N VAL A 511 -8.63 -22.07 26.02
CA VAL A 511 -7.31 -21.44 26.09
C VAL A 511 -6.55 -21.79 24.84
N LEU A 512 -6.14 -20.76 24.11
CA LEU A 512 -5.33 -20.85 22.89
C LEU A 512 -3.99 -20.16 23.11
N ILE A 513 -2.98 -20.67 22.44
CA ILE A 513 -1.66 -20.04 22.42
C ILE A 513 -1.40 -19.51 21.03
N ALA A 514 -1.24 -18.21 20.93
CA ALA A 514 -0.77 -17.52 19.74
C ALA A 514 0.76 -17.61 19.70
N THR A 515 1.32 -18.11 18.60
CA THR A 515 2.75 -18.41 18.45
C THR A 515 3.32 -17.93 17.13
N GLU A 516 4.62 -18.01 16.94
CA GLU A 516 5.29 -17.74 15.66
C GLU A 516 4.95 -18.74 14.55
N ARG A 517 4.37 -19.89 14.89
CA ARG A 517 4.00 -20.98 13.96
C ARG A 517 2.53 -21.35 14.05
N GLY A 518 1.64 -20.35 14.16
CA GLY A 518 0.21 -20.56 14.20
C GLY A 518 -0.39 -20.60 15.60
N ILE A 519 -1.60 -21.14 15.68
CA ILE A 519 -2.40 -21.18 16.90
C ILE A 519 -2.37 -22.59 17.47
N PHE A 520 -1.98 -22.70 18.71
CA PHE A 520 -1.86 -23.96 19.43
C PHE A 520 -2.94 -24.07 20.51
N GLU A 521 -3.37 -25.29 20.78
CA GLU A 521 -4.29 -25.62 21.87
C GLU A 521 -3.70 -26.74 22.74
N TYR A 522 -4.11 -26.75 24.00
CA TYR A 522 -3.68 -27.75 24.95
C TYR A 522 -4.47 -29.04 24.74
N ASN A 523 -3.74 -30.14 24.57
CA ASN A 523 -4.29 -31.49 24.53
C ASN A 523 -4.14 -32.10 25.92
N GLU A 524 -5.27 -32.27 26.61
CA GLU A 524 -5.31 -32.77 27.97
C GLU A 524 -4.91 -34.25 28.10
N VAL A 525 -5.23 -35.07 27.09
CA VAL A 525 -4.93 -36.47 27.07
C VAL A 525 -3.42 -36.72 27.00
N ASN A 526 -2.73 -35.95 26.16
CA ASN A 526 -1.29 -36.09 25.91
C ASN A 526 -0.46 -35.16 26.83
N ASP A 527 -1.12 -34.30 27.61
CA ASP A 527 -0.53 -33.27 28.47
C ASP A 527 0.51 -32.40 27.72
N ARG A 528 0.16 -31.97 26.52
CA ARG A 528 1.03 -31.17 25.65
C ARG A 528 0.27 -30.18 24.77
N PHE A 529 0.97 -29.24 24.20
CA PHE A 529 0.42 -28.35 23.20
C PHE A 529 0.52 -28.95 21.79
N GLU A 530 -0.52 -28.77 21.02
CA GLU A 530 -0.62 -29.20 19.62
C GLU A 530 -1.17 -28.06 18.78
N MET A 531 -0.75 -27.97 17.51
CA MET A 531 -1.31 -26.99 16.59
C MET A 531 -2.81 -27.28 16.39
N SER A 532 -3.66 -26.29 16.65
CA SER A 532 -5.08 -26.44 16.49
C SER A 532 -5.47 -26.84 15.07
N SER A 533 -6.09 -28.01 14.94
CA SER A 533 -6.51 -28.54 13.64
C SER A 533 -7.57 -27.64 12.97
N TYR A 534 -8.39 -26.96 13.76
CA TYR A 534 -9.42 -26.03 13.29
C TYR A 534 -8.78 -24.77 12.72
N TYR A 535 -7.92 -24.08 13.50
CA TYR A 535 -7.30 -22.84 13.08
C TYR A 535 -6.22 -23.05 12.00
N LYS A 536 -5.56 -24.20 11.96
CA LYS A 536 -4.64 -24.56 10.90
C LYS A 536 -5.28 -24.55 9.52
N LYS A 537 -6.54 -25.02 9.41
CA LYS A 537 -7.29 -25.02 8.15
C LYS A 537 -7.62 -23.61 7.65
N ILE A 538 -7.79 -22.65 8.56
CA ILE A 538 -8.20 -21.27 8.26
C ILE A 538 -6.98 -20.38 8.10
N TYR A 539 -6.08 -20.44 9.08
CA TYR A 539 -4.97 -19.51 9.25
C TYR A 539 -3.62 -20.06 8.77
N GLY A 540 -3.46 -21.38 8.77
CA GLY A 540 -2.21 -22.06 8.48
C GLY A 540 -1.24 -22.06 9.67
N ASP A 541 0.04 -22.00 9.35
CA ASP A 541 1.17 -21.98 10.29
C ASP A 541 1.85 -20.60 10.40
N LYS A 542 1.15 -19.56 9.99
CA LYS A 542 1.67 -18.18 10.02
C LYS A 542 1.79 -17.69 11.47
N SER A 543 2.75 -16.79 11.70
CA SER A 543 2.93 -16.13 13.00
C SER A 543 1.65 -15.38 13.42
N VAL A 544 1.29 -15.49 14.69
CA VAL A 544 0.20 -14.72 15.31
C VAL A 544 0.61 -14.29 16.72
N ARG A 545 0.29 -13.03 17.05
CA ARG A 545 0.69 -12.43 18.35
C ARG A 545 -0.48 -12.09 19.25
N TYR A 546 -1.61 -11.79 18.66
CA TYR A 546 -2.80 -11.31 19.38
C TYR A 546 -4.03 -12.05 18.87
N LEU A 547 -4.92 -12.40 19.78
CA LEU A 547 -6.22 -12.99 19.49
C LEU A 547 -7.28 -12.36 20.37
N LYS A 548 -8.41 -11.98 19.81
CA LYS A 548 -9.58 -11.49 20.53
C LYS A 548 -10.86 -11.87 19.82
N GLU A 549 -11.75 -12.53 20.53
CA GLU A 549 -13.10 -12.80 20.06
C GLU A 549 -13.96 -11.54 20.19
N ASP A 550 -14.74 -11.24 19.15
CA ASP A 550 -15.71 -10.14 19.18
C ASP A 550 -17.11 -10.64 19.59
N VAL A 551 -18.07 -9.72 19.69
CA VAL A 551 -19.44 -10.03 20.10
C VAL A 551 -20.21 -10.89 19.08
N LEU A 552 -19.73 -11.00 17.84
CA LEU A 552 -20.29 -11.84 16.79
C LEU A 552 -19.59 -13.21 16.66
N GLY A 553 -18.54 -13.43 17.47
CA GLY A 553 -17.74 -14.64 17.45
C GLY A 553 -16.63 -14.67 16.37
N ASN A 554 -16.39 -13.54 15.68
CA ASN A 554 -15.23 -13.40 14.80
C ASN A 554 -13.96 -13.26 15.65
N ILE A 555 -12.80 -13.57 15.07
CA ILE A 555 -11.54 -13.54 15.82
C ILE A 555 -10.61 -12.49 15.19
N TRP A 556 -10.43 -11.42 15.92
CA TRP A 556 -9.44 -10.40 15.62
C TRP A 556 -8.06 -10.91 15.97
N PHE A 557 -7.10 -10.72 15.08
CA PHE A 557 -5.71 -11.15 15.26
C PHE A 557 -4.72 -10.13 14.74
N VAL A 558 -3.51 -10.18 15.25
CA VAL A 558 -2.37 -9.43 14.70
C VAL A 558 -1.31 -10.42 14.25
N GLN A 559 -0.98 -10.33 12.96
CA GLN A 559 0.11 -11.07 12.33
C GLN A 559 1.24 -10.08 12.03
N ASP A 560 2.39 -10.25 12.66
CA ASP A 560 3.51 -9.31 12.59
C ASP A 560 3.07 -7.89 13.02
N LYS A 561 2.73 -7.03 12.08
CA LYS A 561 2.18 -5.67 12.32
C LYS A 561 0.84 -5.45 11.62
N ASN A 562 0.26 -6.51 11.05
CA ASN A 562 -0.96 -6.45 10.29
C ASN A 562 -2.14 -6.88 11.15
N LEU A 563 -3.13 -6.02 11.26
CA LEU A 563 -4.41 -6.35 11.88
C LEU A 563 -5.25 -7.16 10.89
N GLY A 564 -5.89 -8.21 11.36
CA GLY A 564 -6.82 -9.00 10.59
C GLY A 564 -7.98 -9.53 11.42
N VAL A 565 -8.99 -10.02 10.74
CA VAL A 565 -10.16 -10.67 11.30
C VAL A 565 -10.37 -12.01 10.62
N ILE A 566 -10.50 -13.07 11.40
CA ILE A 566 -11.09 -14.32 10.93
C ILE A 566 -12.61 -14.11 11.01
N ASP A 567 -13.20 -13.80 9.88
CA ASP A 567 -14.63 -13.59 9.75
C ASP A 567 -15.33 -14.97 9.68
N LEU A 568 -16.16 -15.22 10.66
CA LEU A 568 -16.94 -16.46 10.81
C LEU A 568 -18.44 -16.25 10.51
N SER A 569 -18.83 -15.07 10.05
CA SER A 569 -20.24 -14.74 9.75
C SER A 569 -20.75 -15.40 8.47
N GLY A 570 -19.87 -15.77 7.55
CA GLY A 570 -20.22 -16.41 6.29
C GLY A 570 -20.28 -17.95 6.36
N PRO A 571 -20.69 -18.61 5.27
CA PRO A 571 -20.77 -20.09 5.20
C PRO A 571 -19.40 -20.77 5.29
N LYS A 572 -18.34 -20.05 5.00
CA LYS A 572 -16.95 -20.48 5.17
C LYS A 572 -16.15 -19.37 5.85
N PRO A 573 -15.28 -19.73 6.81
CA PRO A 573 -14.37 -18.76 7.41
C PRO A 573 -13.51 -18.06 6.34
N SER A 574 -13.35 -16.75 6.48
CA SER A 574 -12.49 -15.96 5.62
C SER A 574 -11.57 -15.06 6.46
N ILE A 575 -10.41 -14.69 5.91
CA ILE A 575 -9.49 -13.76 6.55
C ILE A 575 -9.58 -12.42 5.83
N VAL A 576 -9.90 -11.39 6.62
CA VAL A 576 -9.93 -9.99 6.16
C VAL A 576 -8.83 -9.23 6.90
N TYR A 577 -7.82 -8.74 6.17
CA TYR A 577 -6.83 -7.81 6.73
C TYR A 577 -7.35 -6.38 6.67
N ILE A 578 -6.88 -5.52 7.59
CA ILE A 578 -7.22 -4.11 7.67
C ILE A 578 -5.93 -3.26 7.52
N PRO A 579 -5.42 -3.13 6.30
CA PRO A 579 -4.12 -2.50 6.04
C PRO A 579 -4.04 -1.03 6.42
N GLU A 580 -5.18 -0.31 6.51
CA GLU A 580 -5.26 1.09 6.91
C GLU A 580 -4.71 1.32 8.33
N LEU A 581 -4.84 0.32 9.19
CA LEU A 581 -4.34 0.38 10.56
C LEU A 581 -2.91 -0.17 10.72
N ASN A 582 -2.30 -0.66 9.62
CA ASN A 582 -0.93 -1.16 9.69
C ASN A 582 0.05 -0.05 10.06
N GLY A 583 0.88 -0.33 11.07
CA GLY A 583 1.81 0.65 11.63
C GLY A 583 1.20 1.63 12.64
N ASN A 584 -0.13 1.68 12.76
CA ASN A 584 -0.83 2.55 13.73
C ASN A 584 -1.19 1.80 15.03
N ILE A 585 -1.17 0.47 15.03
CA ILE A 585 -1.42 -0.35 16.21
C ILE A 585 -0.17 -0.40 17.09
N LEU A 586 -0.37 -0.32 18.40
CA LEU A 586 0.73 -0.40 19.35
C LEU A 586 1.24 -1.84 19.45
N SER A 587 2.37 -2.12 18.82
CA SER A 587 2.98 -3.45 18.79
C SER A 587 3.35 -3.92 20.20
N GLY A 588 2.87 -5.13 20.54
CA GLY A 588 3.06 -5.73 21.85
C GLY A 588 2.04 -5.31 22.90
N PHE A 589 1.17 -4.34 22.62
CA PHE A 589 0.07 -3.90 23.47
C PHE A 589 -1.23 -3.81 22.69
N GLU A 590 -1.39 -4.73 21.75
CA GLU A 590 -2.56 -4.83 20.90
C GLU A 590 -3.82 -4.95 21.77
N ASN A 591 -4.83 -4.17 21.45
CA ASN A 591 -6.12 -4.24 22.12
C ASN A 591 -7.26 -4.02 21.13
N VAL A 592 -8.24 -4.92 21.18
CA VAL A 592 -9.50 -4.81 20.44
C VAL A 592 -10.64 -4.94 21.44
N TYR A 593 -11.54 -3.99 21.45
CA TYR A 593 -12.76 -4.00 22.24
C TYR A 593 -13.97 -3.89 21.32
N SER A 594 -14.73 -4.95 21.17
CA SER A 594 -15.97 -4.97 20.42
C SER A 594 -17.14 -4.73 21.36
N TYR A 595 -17.83 -3.60 21.16
CA TYR A 595 -19.02 -3.27 21.94
C TYR A 595 -20.26 -3.92 21.34
N ASP A 596 -20.45 -3.76 20.03
CA ASP A 596 -21.50 -4.36 19.24
C ASP A 596 -21.01 -4.63 17.80
N LYS A 597 -21.89 -5.04 16.92
CA LYS A 597 -21.55 -5.34 15.52
C LYS A 597 -21.11 -4.12 14.70
N TYR A 598 -21.41 -2.89 15.14
CA TYR A 598 -21.06 -1.65 14.46
C TYR A 598 -19.86 -0.93 15.07
N ASN A 599 -19.56 -1.25 16.32
CA ASN A 599 -18.62 -0.50 17.14
C ASN A 599 -17.55 -1.41 17.73
N THR A 600 -16.45 -1.54 17.00
CA THR A 600 -15.23 -2.17 17.48
C THR A 600 -14.15 -1.09 17.63
N PHE A 601 -13.52 -1.03 18.79
CA PHE A 601 -12.45 -0.08 19.10
C PHE A 601 -11.12 -0.78 19.17
N ILE A 602 -10.09 -0.12 18.65
CA ILE A 602 -8.74 -0.65 18.53
C ILE A 602 -7.79 0.34 19.16
N GLY A 603 -6.94 -0.12 20.06
CA GLY A 603 -5.89 0.69 20.66
C GLY A 603 -4.80 1.01 19.65
N GLY A 604 -4.48 2.30 19.51
CA GLY A 604 -3.48 2.80 18.59
C GLY A 604 -2.20 3.30 19.29
N GLN A 605 -1.19 3.60 18.51
CA GLN A 605 0.00 4.30 18.98
C GLN A 605 -0.34 5.70 19.53
N LYS A 606 -1.40 6.31 18.97
CA LYS A 606 -1.98 7.56 19.44
C LYS A 606 -3.49 7.39 19.57
N GLY A 607 -4.00 7.36 20.80
CA GLY A 607 -5.44 7.21 21.05
C GLY A 607 -6.02 5.87 20.58
N PHE A 608 -7.19 5.93 19.99
CA PHE A 608 -7.96 4.75 19.59
C PHE A 608 -8.53 4.94 18.19
N TYR A 609 -8.86 3.82 17.54
CA TYR A 609 -9.62 3.76 16.29
C TYR A 609 -10.97 3.10 16.55
N GLN A 610 -12.02 3.62 15.94
CA GLN A 610 -13.31 2.94 15.86
C GLN A 610 -13.46 2.36 14.45
N ILE A 611 -13.85 1.11 14.36
CA ILE A 611 -14.18 0.45 13.09
C ILE A 611 -15.60 -0.12 13.14
N ASN A 612 -16.37 0.15 12.10
CA ASN A 612 -17.59 -0.58 11.78
C ASN A 612 -17.24 -1.69 10.80
N PHE A 613 -17.02 -2.90 11.33
CA PHE A 613 -16.54 -4.02 10.50
C PHE A 613 -17.59 -4.51 9.49
N GLU A 614 -18.89 -4.42 9.80
CA GLU A 614 -19.95 -4.74 8.85
C GLU A 614 -19.93 -3.77 7.65
N LYS A 615 -19.86 -2.47 7.94
CA LYS A 615 -19.72 -1.44 6.90
C LYS A 615 -18.42 -1.60 6.12
N TYR A 616 -17.34 -2.02 6.76
CA TYR A 616 -16.06 -2.27 6.12
C TYR A 616 -16.15 -3.37 5.05
N LYS A 617 -16.89 -4.45 5.36
CA LYS A 617 -17.15 -5.54 4.40
C LYS A 617 -18.13 -5.15 3.30
N GLU A 618 -19.13 -4.32 3.61
CA GLU A 618 -20.15 -3.87 2.68
C GLU A 618 -19.68 -2.80 1.69
N ASN A 619 -18.55 -2.15 1.96
CA ASN A 619 -18.01 -1.11 1.09
C ASN A 619 -17.42 -1.72 -0.21
N ILE A 620 -18.28 -2.32 -1.00
CA ILE A 620 -17.96 -2.95 -2.29
C ILE A 620 -18.19 -1.93 -3.40
N ASN A 621 -17.40 -0.88 -3.45
CA ASN A 621 -17.33 -0.07 -4.66
C ASN A 621 -16.69 -0.95 -5.76
N PRO A 622 -17.31 -1.10 -6.93
CA PRO A 622 -16.74 -1.91 -7.99
C PRO A 622 -15.38 -1.37 -8.38
N LEU A 623 -14.37 -2.20 -8.23
CA LEU A 623 -13.01 -1.84 -8.62
C LEU A 623 -12.96 -1.64 -10.13
N LYS A 624 -12.42 -0.50 -10.55
CA LYS A 624 -12.07 -0.22 -11.94
C LYS A 624 -10.55 -0.29 -12.07
N ILE A 625 -10.08 -0.75 -13.21
CA ILE A 625 -8.66 -0.73 -13.56
C ILE A 625 -8.52 -0.24 -14.99
N PHE A 626 -7.50 0.56 -15.26
CA PHE A 626 -7.17 0.95 -16.61
C PHE A 626 -5.65 0.98 -16.83
N ILE A 627 -5.25 0.79 -18.08
CA ILE A 627 -3.88 0.97 -18.51
C ILE A 627 -3.69 2.46 -18.72
N ARG A 628 -2.82 3.05 -17.91
CA ARG A 628 -2.54 4.48 -17.90
C ARG A 628 -1.59 4.90 -19.00
N ASN A 629 -0.58 4.07 -19.26
CA ASN A 629 0.46 4.41 -20.20
C ASN A 629 1.10 3.14 -20.75
N VAL A 630 1.40 3.16 -22.03
CA VAL A 630 2.24 2.14 -22.68
C VAL A 630 3.36 2.86 -23.41
N LYS A 631 4.59 2.64 -23.00
CA LYS A 631 5.79 3.25 -23.57
C LYS A 631 6.66 2.19 -24.22
N ILE A 632 7.32 2.58 -25.28
CA ILE A 632 8.43 1.83 -25.85
C ILE A 632 9.71 2.33 -25.16
N LYS A 633 10.46 1.39 -24.60
CA LYS A 633 11.77 1.65 -23.98
C LYS A 633 12.84 1.70 -25.07
N GLY A 634 13.57 2.80 -25.12
CA GLY A 634 14.67 3.02 -26.06
C GLY A 634 15.65 4.06 -25.50
N ASP A 635 16.51 4.62 -26.34
CA ASP A 635 17.38 5.73 -25.94
C ASP A 635 16.57 6.94 -25.46
N VAL A 636 15.39 7.14 -26.06
CA VAL A 636 14.35 8.05 -25.61
C VAL A 636 13.05 7.26 -25.57
N ASP A 637 12.40 7.20 -24.39
CA ASP A 637 11.11 6.53 -24.23
C ASP A 637 10.05 7.24 -25.08
N SER A 638 9.31 6.49 -25.89
CA SER A 638 8.20 7.03 -26.68
C SER A 638 6.87 6.47 -26.21
N VAL A 639 5.87 7.34 -26.09
CA VAL A 639 4.52 6.95 -25.66
C VAL A 639 3.77 6.36 -26.83
N LEU A 640 3.35 5.10 -26.68
CA LEU A 640 2.54 4.36 -27.63
C LEU A 640 1.04 4.53 -27.36
N PHE A 641 0.69 4.63 -26.07
CA PHE A 641 -0.68 4.85 -25.59
C PHE A 641 -0.64 5.68 -24.31
N GLY A 642 -1.40 6.77 -24.26
CA GLY A 642 -1.44 7.74 -23.17
C GLY A 642 -2.63 7.59 -22.21
N GLY A 643 -3.32 6.43 -22.24
CA GLY A 643 -4.33 6.09 -21.23
C GLY A 643 -5.76 6.53 -21.55
N TYR A 644 -6.04 7.17 -22.69
CA TYR A 644 -7.38 7.54 -23.12
C TYR A 644 -7.71 6.86 -24.43
N HIS A 645 -8.87 6.26 -24.52
CA HIS A 645 -9.37 5.65 -25.74
C HIS A 645 -10.68 6.31 -26.14
N GLY A 646 -10.73 6.91 -27.32
CA GLY A 646 -11.85 7.76 -27.71
C GLY A 646 -11.85 9.10 -26.99
N ASP A 647 -12.96 9.48 -26.38
CA ASP A 647 -13.08 10.74 -25.64
C ASP A 647 -12.63 10.63 -24.15
N ILE A 648 -12.32 11.77 -23.53
CA ILE A 648 -11.82 11.81 -22.12
C ILE A 648 -12.81 11.19 -21.12
N ASN A 649 -14.09 11.26 -21.41
CA ASN A 649 -15.16 10.76 -20.53
C ASN A 649 -15.80 9.46 -21.08
N GLU A 650 -15.17 8.80 -22.01
CA GLU A 650 -15.62 7.52 -22.53
C GLU A 650 -15.10 6.41 -21.62
N GLU A 651 -15.96 5.44 -21.27
CA GLU A 651 -15.51 4.27 -20.54
C GLU A 651 -14.62 3.44 -21.46
N GLN A 652 -13.40 3.12 -21.01
CA GLN A 652 -12.56 2.18 -21.74
C GLN A 652 -13.33 0.88 -21.95
N SER A 653 -13.63 0.56 -23.19
CA SER A 653 -14.09 -0.77 -23.52
C SER A 653 -13.07 -1.78 -22.97
N LEU A 654 -13.49 -2.66 -22.09
CA LEU A 654 -12.64 -3.62 -21.37
C LEU A 654 -11.92 -4.60 -22.30
N SER A 655 -12.24 -4.60 -23.58
CA SER A 655 -11.67 -5.49 -24.57
C SER A 655 -11.09 -4.68 -25.75
N ASN A 656 -9.82 -4.95 -26.05
CA ASN A 656 -9.13 -4.59 -27.29
C ASN A 656 -8.71 -3.12 -27.44
N ILE A 657 -8.17 -2.51 -26.39
CA ILE A 657 -7.44 -1.24 -26.51
C ILE A 657 -6.13 -1.53 -27.26
N GLY A 658 -5.85 -0.74 -28.27
CA GLY A 658 -4.62 -0.85 -29.06
C GLY A 658 -4.74 -1.80 -30.25
N ASN A 659 -3.97 -1.57 -31.24
CA ASN A 659 -3.62 -2.46 -32.35
C ASN A 659 -2.28 -1.97 -32.93
N ALA A 660 -1.40 -1.55 -32.04
CA ALA A 660 -0.13 -0.96 -32.45
C ALA A 660 0.77 -2.02 -33.08
N LYS A 661 1.30 -1.70 -34.26
CA LYS A 661 2.32 -2.49 -34.91
C LYS A 661 3.67 -1.83 -34.71
N VAL A 662 4.55 -2.50 -34.02
CA VAL A 662 5.84 -1.96 -33.60
C VAL A 662 6.96 -2.69 -34.29
N ALA A 663 7.95 -1.94 -34.78
CA ALA A 663 9.11 -2.53 -35.45
C ALA A 663 9.91 -3.39 -34.45
N TYR A 664 10.54 -4.45 -34.92
CA TYR A 664 11.31 -5.39 -34.08
C TYR A 664 12.37 -4.72 -33.22
N GLN A 665 12.98 -3.64 -33.69
CA GLN A 665 13.99 -2.91 -32.93
C GLN A 665 13.44 -2.20 -31.68
N LEU A 666 12.12 -2.00 -31.60
CA LEU A 666 11.42 -1.31 -30.54
C LEU A 666 10.60 -2.31 -29.70
N ASN A 667 11.16 -3.47 -29.39
CA ASN A 667 10.48 -4.61 -28.78
C ASN A 667 10.53 -4.64 -27.24
N SER A 668 10.78 -3.52 -26.63
CA SER A 668 10.80 -3.36 -25.16
C SER A 668 9.71 -2.38 -24.74
N PHE A 669 8.84 -2.81 -23.83
CA PHE A 669 7.63 -2.11 -23.44
C PHE A 669 7.57 -1.88 -21.96
N HIS A 670 7.08 -0.72 -21.58
CA HIS A 670 6.74 -0.35 -20.20
C HIS A 670 5.23 -0.09 -20.10
N PHE A 671 4.57 -0.82 -19.23
CA PHE A 671 3.14 -0.69 -18.96
C PHE A 671 2.94 -0.07 -17.59
N GLU A 672 2.18 1.02 -17.53
CA GLU A 672 1.69 1.61 -16.29
C GLU A 672 0.18 1.37 -16.20
N TYR A 673 -0.30 0.93 -15.05
CA TYR A 673 -1.71 0.63 -14.82
C TYR A 673 -2.11 1.07 -13.40
N VAL A 674 -3.39 1.39 -13.23
CA VAL A 674 -3.88 1.96 -11.98
C VAL A 674 -5.36 1.69 -11.79
N SER A 675 -5.78 1.65 -10.52
CA SER A 675 -7.18 1.65 -10.11
C SER A 675 -7.47 2.94 -9.34
N PRO A 676 -8.45 3.76 -9.75
CA PRO A 676 -8.79 5.02 -9.09
C PRO A 676 -9.65 4.79 -7.84
N PHE A 677 -9.15 4.00 -6.93
CA PHE A 677 -9.79 3.67 -5.66
C PHE A 677 -9.10 4.45 -4.54
N PHE A 678 -9.48 5.73 -4.37
CA PHE A 678 -8.76 6.69 -3.52
C PHE A 678 -8.87 6.41 -2.02
N GLU A 679 -9.93 5.78 -1.58
CA GLU A 679 -10.20 5.51 -0.17
C GLU A 679 -9.19 4.54 0.46
N GLN A 680 -8.70 3.59 -0.32
CA GLN A 680 -7.90 2.47 0.17
C GLN A 680 -6.80 2.08 -0.82
N GLN A 681 -6.06 3.04 -1.32
CA GLN A 681 -4.97 2.84 -2.29
C GLN A 681 -3.92 1.81 -1.80
N THR A 682 -3.62 1.84 -0.52
CA THR A 682 -2.65 0.92 0.10
C THR A 682 -3.10 -0.54 0.12
N ASN A 683 -4.40 -0.79 -0.07
CA ASN A 683 -5.02 -2.12 -0.03
C ASN A 683 -5.08 -2.79 -1.40
N LEU A 684 -4.74 -2.06 -2.46
CA LEU A 684 -4.80 -2.57 -3.81
C LEU A 684 -3.59 -3.43 -4.14
N GLU A 685 -3.88 -4.56 -4.75
CA GLU A 685 -2.90 -5.45 -5.37
C GLU A 685 -3.27 -5.66 -6.84
N TYR A 686 -2.27 -5.86 -7.66
CA TYR A 686 -2.39 -6.06 -9.09
C TYR A 686 -1.84 -7.41 -9.51
N SER A 687 -2.49 -8.04 -10.48
CA SER A 687 -1.98 -9.22 -11.16
C SER A 687 -2.06 -8.96 -12.67
N TYR A 688 -0.99 -9.30 -13.37
CA TYR A 688 -0.84 -9.05 -14.79
C TYR A 688 -0.30 -10.29 -15.50
N ARG A 689 -0.49 -10.32 -16.83
CA ARG A 689 0.17 -11.27 -17.72
C ARG A 689 0.25 -10.69 -19.13
N LEU A 690 1.25 -11.13 -19.87
CA LEU A 690 1.38 -10.87 -21.29
C LEU A 690 1.09 -12.16 -22.07
N LYS A 691 -0.12 -12.30 -22.62
CA LYS A 691 -0.45 -13.43 -23.49
C LYS A 691 0.47 -13.43 -24.71
N GLY A 692 0.99 -14.58 -25.06
CA GLY A 692 2.05 -14.74 -26.06
C GLY A 692 3.46 -14.80 -25.45
N PHE A 693 3.62 -14.47 -24.16
CA PHE A 693 4.87 -14.53 -23.42
C PHE A 693 4.73 -15.28 -22.08
N ASP A 694 3.81 -14.85 -21.22
CA ASP A 694 3.58 -15.44 -19.91
C ASP A 694 2.62 -16.64 -20.01
N LYS A 695 2.92 -17.73 -19.30
CA LYS A 695 2.05 -18.92 -19.23
C LYS A 695 0.90 -18.75 -18.24
N THR A 696 1.13 -18.03 -17.15
CA THR A 696 0.17 -17.83 -16.05
C THR A 696 0.09 -16.35 -15.67
N TRP A 697 -0.89 -16.00 -14.86
CA TRP A 697 -0.94 -14.72 -14.18
C TRP A 697 0.23 -14.57 -13.20
N SER A 698 0.72 -13.34 -13.02
CA SER A 698 1.68 -13.01 -11.97
C SER A 698 1.05 -13.21 -10.59
N ASP A 699 1.89 -13.42 -9.58
CA ASP A 699 1.44 -13.28 -8.20
C ASP A 699 0.93 -11.86 -7.95
N TRP A 700 -0.03 -11.75 -7.02
CA TRP A 700 -0.59 -10.46 -6.61
C TRP A 700 0.49 -9.61 -5.92
N ASN A 701 0.63 -8.37 -6.35
CA ASN A 701 1.61 -7.44 -5.81
C ASN A 701 1.13 -5.98 -5.92
N LYS A 702 1.80 -5.06 -5.24
CA LYS A 702 1.44 -3.63 -5.20
C LYS A 702 2.06 -2.79 -6.32
N LYS A 703 2.78 -3.39 -7.26
CA LYS A 703 3.40 -2.66 -8.36
C LYS A 703 2.36 -2.19 -9.34
N THR A 704 2.46 -0.95 -9.77
CA THR A 704 1.58 -0.29 -10.74
C THR A 704 2.21 -0.19 -12.12
N GLU A 705 3.35 -0.86 -12.32
CA GLU A 705 4.10 -0.86 -13.57
C GLU A 705 4.74 -2.21 -13.85
N LYS A 706 4.98 -2.50 -15.13
CA LYS A 706 5.65 -3.71 -15.59
C LYS A 706 6.40 -3.47 -16.88
N ASP A 707 7.67 -3.91 -16.88
CA ASP A 707 8.52 -3.95 -18.08
C ASP A 707 8.53 -5.34 -18.71
N TYR A 708 8.46 -5.37 -20.05
CA TYR A 708 8.77 -6.51 -20.87
C TYR A 708 9.81 -6.11 -21.90
N THR A 709 10.95 -6.78 -21.91
CA THR A 709 12.09 -6.45 -22.76
C THR A 709 12.37 -7.57 -23.74
N ASN A 710 12.87 -7.22 -24.93
CA ASN A 710 13.31 -8.17 -25.96
C ASN A 710 12.21 -9.16 -26.39
N LEU A 711 10.99 -8.68 -26.60
CA LEU A 711 9.91 -9.50 -27.08
C LEU A 711 10.20 -10.00 -28.50
N SER A 712 9.91 -11.27 -28.75
CA SER A 712 10.01 -11.85 -30.07
C SER A 712 8.93 -11.32 -31.01
N THR A 713 9.05 -11.60 -32.31
CA THR A 713 8.00 -11.30 -33.28
C THR A 713 6.73 -12.07 -32.91
N GLY A 714 5.59 -11.36 -32.85
CA GLY A 714 4.31 -12.00 -32.52
C GLY A 714 3.22 -11.01 -32.13
N TYR A 715 2.05 -11.56 -31.87
CA TYR A 715 0.91 -10.84 -31.29
C TYR A 715 0.92 -11.02 -29.78
N TYR A 716 0.73 -9.93 -29.07
CA TYR A 716 0.73 -9.89 -27.63
C TYR A 716 -0.51 -9.18 -27.09
N VAL A 717 -1.02 -9.69 -25.99
CA VAL A 717 -2.09 -9.04 -25.23
C VAL A 717 -1.63 -8.88 -23.78
N PHE A 718 -1.33 -7.65 -23.38
CA PHE A 718 -1.10 -7.34 -21.99
C PHE A 718 -2.44 -7.28 -21.26
N GLU A 719 -2.59 -8.06 -20.22
CA GLU A 719 -3.78 -8.13 -19.37
C GLU A 719 -3.42 -7.79 -17.94
N VAL A 720 -4.26 -7.01 -17.29
CA VAL A 720 -4.10 -6.64 -15.89
C VAL A 720 -5.44 -6.58 -15.18
N LYS A 721 -5.45 -6.97 -13.93
CA LYS A 721 -6.57 -6.86 -13.00
C LYS A 721 -6.10 -6.41 -11.62
N ALA A 722 -6.98 -5.77 -10.87
CA ALA A 722 -6.76 -5.34 -9.50
C ALA A 722 -7.63 -6.13 -8.53
N ARG A 723 -7.22 -6.24 -7.28
CA ARG A 723 -8.06 -6.67 -6.17
C ARG A 723 -7.80 -5.83 -4.93
N ASN A 724 -8.78 -5.77 -4.05
CA ASN A 724 -8.60 -5.20 -2.72
C ASN A 724 -8.36 -6.29 -1.65
N ASN A 725 -8.19 -5.86 -0.41
CA ASN A 725 -8.00 -6.75 0.74
C ASN A 725 -9.23 -7.61 1.11
N LEU A 726 -10.40 -7.32 0.54
CA LEU A 726 -11.62 -8.14 0.64
C LEU A 726 -11.71 -9.21 -0.46
N ASN A 727 -10.66 -9.35 -1.30
CA ASN A 727 -10.61 -10.22 -2.46
C ASN A 727 -11.64 -9.89 -3.56
N ASN A 728 -12.17 -8.67 -3.59
CA ASN A 728 -12.96 -8.20 -4.72
C ASN A 728 -12.03 -7.88 -5.87
N GLU A 729 -12.24 -8.55 -7.00
CA GLU A 729 -11.43 -8.36 -8.21
C GLU A 729 -12.13 -7.40 -9.18
N SER A 730 -11.34 -6.59 -9.87
CA SER A 730 -11.79 -5.79 -11.00
C SER A 730 -12.01 -6.65 -12.24
N PRO A 731 -12.80 -6.20 -13.21
CA PRO A 731 -12.72 -6.73 -14.57
C PRO A 731 -11.28 -6.65 -15.10
N VAL A 732 -10.96 -7.53 -16.08
CA VAL A 732 -9.65 -7.52 -16.74
C VAL A 732 -9.61 -6.42 -17.78
N THR A 733 -8.60 -5.57 -17.76
CA THR A 733 -8.30 -4.61 -18.83
C THR A 733 -7.17 -5.15 -19.70
N SER A 734 -7.24 -4.96 -21.01
CA SER A 734 -6.26 -5.50 -21.95
C SER A 734 -5.77 -4.46 -22.95
N TYR A 735 -4.50 -4.59 -23.36
CA TYR A 735 -3.86 -3.83 -24.44
C TYR A 735 -3.24 -4.77 -25.46
N ILE A 736 -3.61 -4.61 -26.75
CA ILE A 736 -3.16 -5.46 -27.84
C ILE A 736 -2.09 -4.75 -28.65
N PHE A 737 -1.02 -5.47 -28.97
CA PHE A 737 0.02 -4.96 -29.86
C PHE A 737 0.69 -6.11 -30.62
N GLN A 738 1.35 -5.76 -31.71
CA GLN A 738 2.10 -6.69 -32.53
C GLN A 738 3.54 -6.20 -32.68
N VAL A 739 4.49 -7.08 -32.39
CA VAL A 739 5.90 -6.89 -32.75
C VAL A 739 6.11 -7.47 -34.13
N LEU A 740 6.43 -6.61 -35.07
CA LEU A 740 6.67 -6.99 -36.46
C LEU A 740 7.99 -7.78 -36.60
N PRO A 741 8.08 -8.67 -37.59
CA PRO A 741 9.35 -9.35 -37.88
C PRO A 741 10.41 -8.33 -38.30
N PRO A 742 11.70 -8.59 -37.94
CA PRO A 742 12.79 -7.75 -38.42
C PRO A 742 12.84 -7.76 -39.95
N TRP A 743 13.33 -6.64 -40.56
CA TRP A 743 13.33 -6.46 -42.01
C TRP A 743 13.98 -7.63 -42.77
N TYR A 744 14.94 -8.30 -42.14
CA TYR A 744 15.62 -9.45 -42.72
C TYR A 744 14.84 -10.78 -42.57
N PHE A 745 13.70 -10.82 -41.86
CA PHE A 745 12.78 -11.96 -41.75
C PHE A 745 11.41 -11.69 -42.37
N ASN A 746 11.22 -10.56 -43.06
CA ASN A 746 9.98 -10.30 -43.73
C ASN A 746 9.88 -11.17 -45.03
N ILE A 747 8.67 -11.28 -45.59
CA ILE A 747 8.40 -12.14 -46.74
C ILE A 747 9.27 -11.79 -47.94
N TRP A 748 9.56 -10.50 -48.14
CA TRP A 748 10.42 -10.02 -49.22
C TRP A 748 11.88 -10.42 -49.01
N SER A 749 12.39 -10.34 -47.78
CA SER A 749 13.75 -10.77 -47.45
C SER A 749 13.91 -12.28 -47.58
N ILE A 750 12.93 -13.06 -47.11
CA ILE A 750 12.92 -14.51 -47.23
C ILE A 750 12.88 -14.90 -48.71
N THR A 751 12.03 -14.20 -49.50
CA THR A 751 11.98 -14.40 -50.96
C THR A 751 13.31 -14.05 -51.62
N PHE A 752 13.92 -12.94 -51.21
CA PHE A 752 15.24 -12.52 -51.67
C PHE A 752 16.33 -13.57 -51.33
N TYR A 753 16.32 -14.08 -50.08
CA TYR A 753 17.24 -15.17 -49.71
C TYR A 753 16.99 -16.44 -50.47
N GLY A 754 15.72 -16.77 -50.73
CA GLY A 754 15.35 -17.88 -51.63
C GLY A 754 15.90 -17.70 -53.03
N ILE A 755 15.77 -16.50 -53.63
CA ILE A 755 16.32 -16.15 -54.91
C ILE A 755 17.87 -16.22 -54.87
N LEU A 756 18.51 -15.64 -53.84
CA LEU A 756 19.96 -15.73 -53.64
C LEU A 756 20.44 -17.19 -53.55
N LEU A 757 19.70 -18.03 -52.81
CA LEU A 757 19.99 -19.44 -52.67
C LEU A 757 19.85 -20.15 -54.03
N PHE A 758 18.79 -19.83 -54.78
CA PHE A 758 18.60 -20.36 -56.18
C PHE A 758 19.74 -19.92 -57.08
N ILE A 759 20.14 -18.63 -57.02
CA ILE A 759 21.27 -18.13 -57.78
C ILE A 759 22.57 -18.85 -57.39
N LEU A 760 22.78 -19.05 -56.06
CA LEU A 760 23.91 -19.77 -55.55
C LEU A 760 23.94 -21.21 -56.01
N ILE A 761 22.79 -21.91 -55.95
CA ILE A 761 22.65 -23.28 -56.43
C ILE A 761 22.89 -23.32 -57.95
N TYR A 762 22.33 -22.33 -58.67
CA TYR A 762 22.56 -22.25 -60.16
C TYR A 762 24.04 -21.98 -60.48
N LEU A 763 24.69 -21.11 -59.73
CA LEU A 763 26.16 -20.84 -59.89
C LEU A 763 26.99 -22.08 -59.53
N LEU A 764 26.65 -22.78 -58.43
CA LEU A 764 27.27 -24.03 -58.07
C LEU A 764 27.05 -25.12 -59.15
N TYR A 765 25.79 -25.18 -59.66
CA TYR A 765 25.49 -26.08 -60.76
C TYR A 765 26.30 -25.75 -62.03
N LYS A 766 26.40 -24.45 -62.36
CA LYS A 766 27.23 -23.97 -63.47
C LYS A 766 28.72 -24.25 -63.26
N LEU A 767 29.19 -24.06 -62.02
CA LEU A 767 30.59 -24.37 -61.68
C LEU A 767 30.84 -25.87 -61.68
N GLN A 768 29.87 -26.67 -61.21
CA GLN A 768 29.92 -28.12 -61.29
C GLN A 768 29.83 -28.63 -62.78
N ALA A 769 28.92 -28.05 -63.56
CA ALA A 769 28.81 -28.34 -64.96
C ALA A 769 30.07 -27.96 -65.73
N LYS A 770 30.66 -26.81 -65.39
CA LYS A 770 31.95 -26.37 -65.97
C LYS A 770 33.11 -27.26 -65.44
N LYS A 771 33.04 -27.78 -64.25
CA LYS A 771 33.99 -28.72 -63.66
C LYS A 771 33.82 -30.12 -64.26
N TYR A 772 32.56 -30.55 -64.58
CA TYR A 772 32.25 -31.77 -65.29
C TYR A 772 32.68 -31.71 -66.76
N SER A 773 32.40 -30.57 -67.39
CA SER A 773 32.86 -30.41 -68.81
C SER A 773 34.40 -30.33 -68.87
N LYS A 774 35.07 -29.69 -67.91
CA LYS A 774 36.55 -29.76 -67.81
C LYS A 774 37.05 -31.16 -67.45
N ARG A 775 36.39 -31.83 -66.48
CA ARG A 775 36.75 -33.23 -66.13
C ARG A 775 36.52 -34.20 -67.28
N TYR A 776 35.50 -33.97 -68.09
CA TYR A 776 35.28 -34.79 -69.34
C TYR A 776 36.35 -34.56 -70.39
N GLN A 777 36.84 -33.30 -70.45
CA GLN A 777 38.02 -32.98 -71.27
C GLN A 777 39.35 -33.43 -70.65
N GLU A 778 39.44 -33.46 -69.36
CA GLU A 778 40.59 -33.93 -68.61
C GLU A 778 40.61 -35.47 -68.49
N GLN A 779 39.43 -36.13 -68.37
CA GLN A 779 39.35 -37.58 -68.38
C GLN A 779 39.77 -38.21 -69.70
N GLN A 780 39.69 -37.50 -70.81
CA GLN A 780 40.32 -37.94 -72.06
C GLN A 780 41.85 -37.72 -72.01
N LYS A 781 42.36 -36.77 -71.18
CA LYS A 781 43.77 -36.55 -70.95
C LYS A 781 44.33 -37.38 -69.81
N GLU A 782 43.49 -37.76 -68.86
CA GLU A 782 43.90 -38.52 -67.67
C GLU A 782 43.85 -40.01 -67.81
N LEU A 783 43.38 -40.56 -68.98
CA LEU A 783 43.59 -41.98 -69.31
C LEU A 783 45.05 -42.22 -69.63
N GLU A 784 45.87 -41.17 -69.96
CA GLU A 784 47.28 -41.25 -70.18
C GLU A 784 48.19 -41.00 -68.94
N LEU A 785 47.58 -40.43 -67.86
CA LEU A 785 48.38 -39.98 -66.66
C LEU A 785 48.02 -40.72 -65.37
N LYS A 786 47.22 -41.81 -65.41
CA LYS A 786 46.84 -42.59 -64.23
C LYS A 786 47.81 -43.57 -63.69
N HIS A 787 49.06 -43.45 -64.02
CA HIS A 787 50.11 -44.35 -63.50
C HIS A 787 51.12 -43.63 -62.55
N GLN A 788 50.90 -42.41 -62.10
CA GLN A 788 51.94 -41.71 -61.33
C GLN A 788 51.52 -40.88 -60.11
N ILE A 789 50.48 -41.00 -59.46
CA ILE A 789 50.34 -40.33 -58.14
C ILE A 789 49.37 -41.08 -57.22
N GLU A 790 49.83 -42.09 -56.56
CA GLU A 790 49.19 -42.79 -55.47
C GLU A 790 49.87 -42.56 -54.14
N LEU A 791 50.44 -41.41 -53.92
CA LEU A 791 51.25 -41.19 -52.71
C LEU A 791 51.19 -39.77 -52.07
N GLU A 792 50.11 -39.05 -52.12
CA GLU A 792 50.03 -37.86 -51.28
C GLU A 792 48.61 -37.47 -50.97
N LYS A 793 47.98 -38.15 -50.07
CA LYS A 793 46.68 -37.66 -49.48
C LYS A 793 46.46 -38.20 -48.07
N THR A 794 47.17 -37.57 -47.13
CA THR A 794 46.80 -37.85 -45.71
C THR A 794 47.00 -36.72 -44.73
N ASP A 795 47.25 -35.49 -45.18
CA ASP A 795 47.66 -34.48 -44.17
C ASP A 795 46.88 -33.12 -44.17
N LYS A 796 45.71 -33.00 -44.73
CA LYS A 796 45.02 -31.68 -44.73
C LYS A 796 43.60 -31.58 -44.18
N GLU A 797 42.99 -32.58 -43.61
CA GLU A 797 41.65 -32.56 -43.09
C GLU A 797 41.50 -32.21 -41.57
N LEU A 798 42.60 -31.93 -40.91
CA LEU A 798 42.57 -31.82 -39.43
C LEU A 798 42.57 -30.40 -38.83
N ILE A 799 42.50 -29.35 -39.63
CA ILE A 799 42.70 -27.98 -39.07
C ILE A 799 41.42 -27.11 -39.12
N GLN A 800 40.38 -27.45 -39.86
CA GLN A 800 39.23 -26.55 -39.96
C GLN A 800 38.06 -26.77 -38.98
N LEU A 801 38.13 -27.78 -38.13
CA LEU A 801 37.10 -28.16 -37.17
C LEU A 801 37.32 -27.62 -35.75
N LYS A 802 38.36 -26.81 -35.55
CA LYS A 802 38.76 -26.40 -34.20
C LYS A 802 38.32 -25.04 -33.72
N ASN A 803 37.74 -24.18 -34.54
CA ASN A 803 37.47 -22.79 -34.17
C ASN A 803 36.00 -22.47 -33.78
N GLU A 804 35.01 -23.30 -34.13
CA GLU A 804 33.60 -23.07 -33.72
C GLU A 804 33.24 -23.63 -32.33
N LYS A 805 34.18 -24.36 -31.71
CA LYS A 805 33.93 -25.04 -30.43
C LYS A 805 34.35 -24.22 -29.22
N LEU A 806 35.00 -23.06 -29.36
CA LEU A 806 35.59 -22.35 -28.23
C LEU A 806 34.64 -21.38 -27.50
N GLU A 807 33.61 -20.84 -28.12
CA GLU A 807 32.73 -19.87 -27.47
C GLU A 807 31.63 -20.52 -26.62
N THR A 808 31.15 -21.69 -27.00
CA THR A 808 30.19 -22.49 -26.21
C THR A 808 30.84 -23.18 -25.00
N GLU A 809 32.15 -23.30 -24.99
CA GLU A 809 32.92 -23.95 -23.90
C GLU A 809 33.09 -23.06 -22.65
N ILE A 810 33.01 -21.75 -22.78
CA ILE A 810 33.25 -20.82 -21.66
C ILE A 810 32.06 -20.77 -20.70
N GLU A 811 30.83 -20.73 -21.20
CA GLU A 811 29.64 -20.77 -20.35
C GLU A 811 29.44 -22.15 -19.70
N PHE A 812 29.76 -23.21 -20.41
CA PHE A 812 29.71 -24.57 -19.89
C PHE A 812 30.75 -24.78 -18.78
N LYS A 813 31.95 -24.23 -18.92
CA LYS A 813 33.04 -24.36 -17.94
C LYS A 813 32.80 -23.62 -16.63
N ASN A 814 32.08 -22.51 -16.63
CA ASN A 814 31.71 -21.85 -15.37
C ASN A 814 30.69 -22.66 -14.56
N SER A 815 29.74 -23.30 -15.23
CA SER A 815 28.79 -24.25 -14.64
C SER A 815 29.49 -25.54 -14.17
N GLU A 816 30.46 -26.01 -14.91
CA GLU A 816 31.25 -27.22 -14.61
C GLU A 816 32.16 -27.01 -13.40
N LEU A 817 32.77 -25.83 -13.24
CA LEU A 817 33.59 -25.47 -12.10
C LEU A 817 32.78 -25.41 -10.80
N ALA A 818 31.60 -24.84 -10.84
CA ALA A 818 30.69 -24.81 -9.70
C ALA A 818 30.20 -26.22 -9.32
N SER A 819 29.86 -27.03 -10.33
CA SER A 819 29.48 -28.42 -10.16
C SER A 819 30.59 -29.30 -9.66
N SER A 820 31.83 -29.08 -10.15
CA SER A 820 33.03 -29.82 -9.73
C SER A 820 33.40 -29.53 -8.27
N ALA A 821 33.31 -28.23 -7.85
CA ALA A 821 33.53 -27.86 -6.47
C ALA A 821 32.48 -28.49 -5.52
N MET A 822 31.24 -28.58 -5.98
CA MET A 822 30.13 -29.19 -5.21
C MET A 822 30.28 -30.73 -5.13
N ASN A 823 30.71 -31.36 -6.21
CA ASN A 823 31.01 -32.81 -6.25
C ASN A 823 32.18 -33.23 -5.33
N LEU A 824 33.18 -32.35 -5.20
CA LEU A 824 34.31 -32.57 -4.29
C LEU A 824 33.86 -32.59 -2.81
N VAL A 825 32.89 -31.72 -2.45
CA VAL A 825 32.33 -31.70 -1.09
C VAL A 825 31.48 -32.95 -0.83
N GLN A 826 30.63 -33.35 -1.77
CA GLN A 826 29.81 -34.55 -1.65
C GLN A 826 30.66 -35.83 -1.55
N LYS A 827 31.77 -35.87 -2.30
CA LYS A 827 32.71 -36.98 -2.26
C LYS A 827 33.42 -37.07 -0.90
N LYS A 828 33.75 -35.90 -0.33
CA LYS A 828 34.36 -35.83 1.01
C LYS A 828 33.42 -36.22 2.12
N GLU A 829 32.15 -35.76 2.07
CA GLU A 829 31.11 -36.19 3.02
C GLU A 829 30.76 -37.66 2.91
N PHE A 830 30.80 -38.20 1.69
CA PHE A 830 30.56 -39.63 1.46
C PHE A 830 31.71 -40.49 2.03
N ILE A 831 32.96 -40.10 1.84
CA ILE A 831 34.14 -40.75 2.40
C ILE A 831 34.13 -40.69 3.93
N LEU A 832 33.73 -39.53 4.52
CA LEU A 832 33.61 -39.38 5.98
C LEU A 832 32.51 -40.28 6.54
N LYS A 833 31.34 -40.35 5.87
CA LYS A 833 30.25 -41.28 6.28
C LYS A 833 30.65 -42.74 6.20
N ILE A 834 31.37 -43.17 5.15
CA ILE A 834 31.90 -44.51 5.01
C ILE A 834 32.87 -44.80 6.14
N LYS A 835 33.76 -43.85 6.46
CA LYS A 835 34.75 -43.98 7.53
C LYS A 835 34.11 -44.12 8.91
N GLU A 836 33.09 -43.28 9.20
CA GLU A 836 32.32 -43.38 10.45
C GLU A 836 31.57 -44.70 10.56
N THR A 837 30.94 -45.13 9.46
CA THR A 837 30.22 -46.43 9.42
C THR A 837 31.16 -47.60 9.62
N LEU A 838 32.33 -47.56 9.00
CA LEU A 838 33.38 -48.60 9.17
C LEU A 838 33.99 -48.55 10.58
N GLN A 839 34.13 -47.37 11.19
CA GLN A 839 34.59 -47.26 12.59
C GLN A 839 33.54 -47.75 13.60
N HIS A 840 32.22 -47.55 13.29
CA HIS A 840 31.13 -48.12 14.11
C HIS A 840 31.07 -49.66 14.01
N LEU A 841 31.26 -50.23 12.81
CA LEU A 841 31.32 -51.66 12.58
C LEU A 841 32.51 -52.30 13.30
N ASN A 842 33.62 -51.60 13.41
CA ASN A 842 34.82 -52.08 14.12
C ASN A 842 34.65 -51.99 15.66
N LYS A 843 33.64 -51.34 16.17
CA LYS A 843 33.33 -51.27 17.62
C LYS A 843 32.23 -52.24 18.08
N SER A 844 31.48 -52.84 17.17
CA SER A 844 30.31 -53.66 17.53
C SER A 844 30.48 -55.17 17.40
N GLU A 845 31.53 -55.68 16.79
CA GLU A 845 31.75 -57.10 16.67
C GLU A 845 33.20 -57.51 17.00
N LYS A 846 33.37 -57.93 18.25
CA LYS A 846 34.41 -58.86 18.62
C LYS A 846 33.91 -60.29 18.30
N GLU A 847 34.14 -60.74 17.12
CA GLU A 847 34.44 -62.13 16.75
C GLU A 847 34.26 -62.30 15.24
N SER A 848 35.40 -62.81 14.63
CA SER A 848 35.47 -63.34 13.27
C SER A 848 35.22 -62.34 12.08
N MET A 849 36.21 -61.64 11.72
CA MET A 849 36.74 -61.50 10.33
C MET A 849 38.06 -60.76 10.33
N ASP A 850 38.92 -61.14 9.47
CA ASP A 850 40.31 -60.73 9.36
C ASP A 850 40.62 -59.26 9.57
N SER A 851 41.11 -58.85 10.74
CA SER A 851 41.33 -57.48 11.18
C SER A 851 42.39 -56.73 10.33
N GLN A 852 43.07 -57.46 9.40
CA GLN A 852 44.07 -56.86 8.53
C GLN A 852 43.48 -56.11 7.31
N ASP A 853 42.41 -56.62 6.74
CA ASP A 853 41.81 -56.03 5.54
C ASP A 853 40.94 -54.83 5.88
N LEU A 854 40.30 -54.84 7.06
CA LEU A 854 39.56 -53.64 7.52
C LEU A 854 40.53 -52.48 7.91
N LYS A 855 41.68 -52.83 8.50
CA LYS A 855 42.73 -51.85 8.78
C LYS A 855 43.42 -51.33 7.53
N LYS A 856 43.56 -52.14 6.47
CA LYS A 856 44.04 -51.68 5.14
C LYS A 856 43.03 -50.73 4.47
N LEU A 857 41.74 -51.05 4.51
CA LEU A 857 40.68 -50.21 3.98
C LEU A 857 40.59 -48.87 4.72
N LEU A 858 40.66 -48.86 6.05
CA LEU A 858 40.70 -47.61 6.84
C LEU A 858 41.97 -46.77 6.59
N ARG A 859 43.07 -47.46 6.30
CA ARG A 859 44.35 -46.79 5.99
C ARG A 859 44.37 -46.21 4.57
N SER A 860 43.85 -46.93 3.57
CA SER A 860 43.67 -46.37 2.20
C SER A 860 42.66 -45.23 2.15
N LEU A 861 41.57 -45.27 2.92
CA LEU A 861 40.65 -44.13 3.04
C LEU A 861 41.29 -42.94 3.78
N SER A 862 42.24 -43.16 4.66
CA SER A 862 42.99 -42.10 5.37
C SER A 862 44.15 -41.54 4.57
N GLU A 863 44.65 -42.30 3.58
CA GLU A 863 45.65 -41.83 2.60
C GLU A 863 45.00 -40.99 1.51
N GLU A 864 43.77 -41.30 1.10
CA GLU A 864 42.99 -40.51 0.16
C GLU A 864 42.53 -39.16 0.74
N GLU A 865 42.40 -39.04 2.07
CA GLU A 865 42.09 -37.79 2.78
C GLU A 865 43.27 -36.83 2.89
N LYS A 866 44.50 -37.26 2.62
CA LYS A 866 45.74 -36.49 2.74
C LYS A 866 46.23 -35.84 1.46
N LEU A 867 45.57 -36.09 0.33
CA LEU A 867 45.95 -35.50 -0.94
C LEU A 867 45.50 -34.02 -1.01
N ASN A 868 46.46 -33.14 -0.75
CA ASN A 868 46.37 -31.68 -0.85
C ASN A 868 46.28 -31.22 -2.33
N ASP A 869 46.33 -32.14 -3.28
CA ASP A 869 46.40 -31.86 -4.72
C ASP A 869 45.10 -31.33 -5.32
N GLU A 870 43.95 -31.55 -4.68
CA GLU A 870 42.65 -31.16 -5.21
C GLU A 870 42.45 -29.62 -5.24
N TRP A 871 42.95 -28.90 -4.26
CA TRP A 871 42.93 -27.46 -4.26
C TRP A 871 43.85 -26.86 -5.30
N GLU A 872 44.99 -27.46 -5.52
CA GLU A 872 46.00 -27.02 -6.49
C GLU A 872 45.42 -27.16 -7.90
N GLN A 873 44.76 -28.30 -8.20
CA GLN A 873 44.04 -28.50 -9.46
C GLN A 873 42.89 -27.52 -9.63
N PHE A 874 42.07 -27.33 -8.60
CA PHE A 874 40.99 -26.33 -8.65
C PHE A 874 41.55 -24.92 -8.89
N SER A 875 42.58 -24.54 -8.20
CA SER A 875 43.18 -23.19 -8.32
C SER A 875 43.76 -22.94 -9.72
N ILE A 876 44.33 -23.97 -10.34
CA ILE A 876 44.84 -23.92 -11.72
C ILE A 876 43.66 -23.74 -12.70
N HIS A 877 42.61 -24.56 -12.57
CA HIS A 877 41.42 -24.46 -13.41
C HIS A 877 40.69 -23.12 -13.23
N PHE A 878 40.59 -22.69 -11.97
CA PHE A 878 39.96 -21.40 -11.62
C PHE A 878 40.75 -20.21 -12.21
N ASN A 879 42.07 -20.20 -12.10
CA ASN A 879 42.89 -19.17 -12.70
C ASN A 879 42.78 -19.13 -14.23
N ASN A 880 42.77 -20.29 -14.87
CA ASN A 880 42.59 -20.39 -16.33
C ASN A 880 41.25 -19.80 -16.81
N VAL A 881 40.19 -19.92 -16.02
CA VAL A 881 38.87 -19.36 -16.35
C VAL A 881 38.75 -17.89 -15.97
N HIS A 882 39.40 -17.46 -14.88
CA HIS A 882 39.25 -16.13 -14.32
C HIS A 882 40.51 -15.24 -14.50
N GLY A 883 41.33 -15.52 -15.50
CA GLY A 883 42.45 -14.64 -15.92
C GLY A 883 43.53 -14.49 -14.85
N ASP A 884 43.97 -15.59 -14.27
CA ASP A 884 45.05 -15.66 -13.25
C ASP A 884 44.74 -14.87 -11.97
N PHE A 885 43.44 -14.76 -11.63
CA PHE A 885 42.97 -13.97 -10.49
C PHE A 885 43.65 -14.29 -9.17
N LEU A 886 43.80 -15.59 -8.82
CA LEU A 886 44.43 -15.95 -7.55
C LEU A 886 45.93 -15.62 -7.52
N ILE A 887 46.59 -15.70 -8.67
CA ILE A 887 48.00 -15.29 -8.82
C ILE A 887 48.11 -13.78 -8.61
N LYS A 888 47.34 -12.99 -9.37
CA LYS A 888 47.29 -11.53 -9.26
C LYS A 888 46.93 -11.06 -7.85
N LEU A 889 45.96 -11.73 -7.20
CA LEU A 889 45.53 -11.41 -5.83
C LEU A 889 46.65 -11.69 -4.83
N SER A 890 47.39 -12.79 -4.99
CA SER A 890 48.50 -13.16 -4.08
C SER A 890 49.73 -12.29 -4.27
N GLU A 891 49.99 -11.87 -5.48
CA GLU A 891 51.07 -10.92 -5.79
C GLU A 891 50.77 -9.52 -5.23
N LYS A 892 49.55 -9.06 -5.41
CA LYS A 892 49.11 -7.74 -4.94
C LYS A 892 48.96 -7.66 -3.41
N TYR A 893 48.65 -8.81 -2.78
CA TYR A 893 48.45 -8.89 -1.33
C TYR A 893 49.15 -10.14 -0.71
N PRO A 894 50.46 -10.13 -0.60
CA PRO A 894 51.26 -11.29 -0.12
C PRO A 894 50.98 -11.74 1.32
N ILE A 895 50.24 -10.92 2.08
CA ILE A 895 49.83 -11.17 3.47
C ILE A 895 48.67 -12.20 3.56
N LEU A 896 48.01 -12.53 2.43
CA LEU A 896 46.91 -13.47 2.39
C LEU A 896 47.42 -14.92 2.52
N LYS A 897 46.77 -15.66 3.42
CA LYS A 897 47.06 -17.09 3.60
C LYS A 897 46.18 -17.93 2.66
N ALA A 898 46.52 -19.20 2.45
CA ALA A 898 45.84 -20.11 1.55
C ALA A 898 44.30 -20.19 1.78
N HIS A 899 43.83 -20.15 3.03
CA HIS A 899 42.41 -20.17 3.33
C HIS A 899 41.68 -18.88 2.95
N GLU A 900 42.41 -17.73 2.92
CA GLU A 900 41.83 -16.43 2.51
C GLU A 900 41.79 -16.33 0.98
N LEU A 901 42.73 -16.93 0.28
CA LEU A 901 42.70 -17.09 -1.17
C LEU A 901 41.54 -17.99 -1.61
N LYS A 902 41.30 -19.10 -0.87
CA LYS A 902 40.10 -19.96 -1.07
C LYS A 902 38.82 -19.18 -0.94
N LEU A 903 38.69 -18.40 0.13
CA LEU A 903 37.52 -17.55 0.37
C LEU A 903 37.33 -16.52 -0.76
N SER A 904 38.42 -15.92 -1.23
CA SER A 904 38.40 -14.94 -2.34
C SER A 904 37.95 -15.57 -3.65
N ALA A 905 38.39 -16.80 -3.95
CA ALA A 905 37.92 -17.55 -5.12
C ALA A 905 36.43 -17.83 -5.06
N TYR A 906 35.92 -18.31 -3.95
CA TYR A 906 34.50 -18.61 -3.76
C TYR A 906 33.63 -17.36 -3.78
N LEU A 907 34.11 -16.24 -3.25
CA LEU A 907 33.44 -14.95 -3.34
C LEU A 907 33.39 -14.44 -4.79
N ARG A 908 34.45 -14.61 -5.57
CA ARG A 908 34.46 -14.22 -6.99
C ARG A 908 33.53 -15.06 -7.86
N MET A 909 33.27 -16.31 -7.47
CA MET A 909 32.24 -17.18 -8.07
C MET A 909 30.81 -16.82 -7.64
N ASN A 910 30.64 -15.77 -6.86
CA ASN A 910 29.37 -15.31 -6.32
C ASN A 910 28.62 -16.34 -5.44
N LEU A 911 29.34 -17.19 -4.76
CA LEU A 911 28.75 -18.16 -3.85
C LEU A 911 28.23 -17.49 -2.57
N THR A 912 27.09 -17.97 -2.08
CA THR A 912 26.49 -17.46 -0.85
C THR A 912 27.30 -17.86 0.39
N SER A 913 27.15 -17.11 1.49
CA SER A 913 27.82 -17.44 2.75
C SER A 913 27.50 -18.85 3.26
N LYS A 914 26.35 -19.43 2.90
CA LYS A 914 25.98 -20.82 3.25
C LYS A 914 26.77 -21.82 2.41
N GLU A 915 26.88 -21.63 1.13
CA GLU A 915 27.65 -22.48 0.23
C GLU A 915 29.15 -22.41 0.56
N ILE A 916 29.67 -21.21 0.82
CA ILE A 916 31.06 -21.02 1.26
C ILE A 916 31.34 -21.74 2.59
N ALA A 917 30.38 -21.67 3.53
CA ALA A 917 30.49 -22.39 4.80
C ALA A 917 30.63 -23.90 4.62
N GLN A 918 29.87 -24.47 3.70
CA GLN A 918 29.93 -25.88 3.33
C GLN A 918 31.28 -26.23 2.66
N LEU A 919 31.70 -25.42 1.67
CA LEU A 919 32.94 -25.61 0.92
C LEU A 919 34.22 -25.46 1.79
N MET A 920 34.16 -24.61 2.80
CA MET A 920 35.30 -24.40 3.71
C MET A 920 35.19 -25.23 5.00
N SER A 921 34.14 -25.99 5.20
CA SER A 921 33.86 -26.79 6.41
C SER A 921 33.91 -25.97 7.70
N ILE A 922 33.30 -24.79 7.68
CA ILE A 922 33.19 -23.88 8.83
C ILE A 922 31.73 -23.44 9.00
N SER A 923 31.39 -22.87 10.16
CA SER A 923 30.05 -22.31 10.35
C SER A 923 29.83 -21.07 9.49
N VAL A 924 28.59 -20.73 9.15
CA VAL A 924 28.23 -19.51 8.42
C VAL A 924 28.76 -18.28 9.15
N ARG A 925 28.71 -18.27 10.49
CA ARG A 925 29.33 -17.24 11.32
C ARG A 925 30.85 -17.19 11.18
N GLY A 926 31.48 -18.37 10.97
CA GLY A 926 32.91 -18.49 10.65
C GLY A 926 33.26 -17.84 9.31
N VAL A 927 32.40 -17.97 8.31
CA VAL A 927 32.57 -17.31 7.00
C VAL A 927 32.52 -15.79 7.17
N GLU A 928 31.55 -15.26 7.92
CA GLU A 928 31.40 -13.81 8.13
C GLU A 928 32.63 -13.23 8.87
N ILE A 929 33.14 -13.93 9.86
CA ILE A 929 34.39 -13.54 10.53
C ILE A 929 35.58 -13.57 9.55
N SER A 930 35.64 -14.58 8.70
CA SER A 930 36.68 -14.71 7.69
C SER A 930 36.60 -13.61 6.61
N ARG A 931 35.40 -13.23 6.18
CA ARG A 931 35.15 -12.08 5.30
C ARG A 931 35.58 -10.76 5.96
N TYR A 932 35.28 -10.58 7.22
CA TYR A 932 35.72 -9.40 7.98
C TYR A 932 37.24 -9.33 8.06
N ARG A 933 37.92 -10.46 8.36
CA ARG A 933 39.39 -10.53 8.39
C ARG A 933 40.04 -10.30 7.02
N LEU A 934 39.41 -10.87 5.98
CA LEU A 934 39.83 -10.67 4.60
C LEU A 934 39.72 -9.19 4.22
N ARG A 935 38.62 -8.51 4.54
CA ARG A 935 38.44 -7.06 4.33
C ARG A 935 39.56 -6.25 5.00
N LYS A 936 39.86 -6.58 6.25
CA LYS A 936 40.89 -5.89 7.02
C LYS A 936 42.29 -6.04 6.39
N LYS A 937 42.58 -7.24 5.87
CA LYS A 937 43.88 -7.51 5.20
C LYS A 937 44.01 -6.86 3.82
N LEU A 938 42.89 -6.74 3.12
CA LEU A 938 42.82 -6.08 1.83
C LEU A 938 42.73 -4.54 1.97
N ASN A 939 42.61 -4.05 3.20
CA ASN A 939 42.46 -2.63 3.56
C ASN A 939 41.24 -1.96 2.88
N ILE A 940 40.09 -2.68 2.85
CA ILE A 940 38.87 -2.23 2.20
C ILE A 940 37.95 -1.52 3.22
N PRO A 941 37.46 -0.28 2.96
CA PRO A 941 36.51 0.42 3.81
C PRO A 941 35.23 -0.37 3.99
N THR A 942 34.52 -0.14 5.11
CA THR A 942 33.28 -0.86 5.45
C THR A 942 32.17 -0.69 4.42
N GLU A 943 32.17 0.41 3.70
CA GLU A 943 31.14 0.79 2.72
C GLU A 943 31.32 0.14 1.33
N THR A 944 32.50 -0.36 1.02
CA THR A 944 32.79 -0.96 -0.30
C THR A 944 32.33 -2.42 -0.34
N ASN A 945 31.62 -2.82 -1.35
CA ASN A 945 31.22 -4.23 -1.53
C ASN A 945 32.44 -5.11 -1.80
N LEU A 946 32.68 -6.10 -0.93
CA LEU A 946 33.83 -7.00 -1.03
C LEU A 946 33.82 -7.83 -2.33
N PHE A 947 32.67 -8.25 -2.79
CA PHE A 947 32.51 -8.99 -4.05
C PHE A 947 32.94 -8.13 -5.25
N GLN A 948 32.43 -6.90 -5.29
CA GLN A 948 32.73 -5.96 -6.37
C GLN A 948 34.23 -5.63 -6.42
N PHE A 949 34.83 -5.42 -5.27
CA PHE A 949 36.27 -5.20 -5.17
C PHE A 949 37.13 -6.38 -5.70
N LEU A 950 36.69 -7.62 -5.37
CA LEU A 950 37.36 -8.81 -5.88
C LEU A 950 37.11 -9.08 -7.36
N PHE A 951 36.04 -8.52 -7.91
CA PHE A 951 35.72 -8.62 -9.32
C PHE A 951 36.58 -7.69 -10.19
N GLU A 952 37.07 -6.61 -9.63
CA GLU A 952 37.90 -5.61 -10.31
C GLU A 952 39.42 -5.96 -10.30
N ILE A 953 39.83 -6.98 -9.55
CA ILE A 953 41.17 -7.56 -9.55
C ILE A 953 41.34 -8.61 -10.64
#